data_fd39e3da62b7233764b40ca158c4b07c
#
_entry.id   fd39e3da62b7233764b40ca158c4b07c
#
_cell.length_a   1.000
_cell.length_b   1.000
_cell.length_c   1.000
_cell.angle_alpha   90.00
_cell.angle_beta   90.00
_cell.angle_gamma   90.00
#
_symmetry.space_group_name_H-M   'P 1'
#
loop_
_entity.id
_entity.type
_entity.pdbx_description
1 polymer ?
#
loop_
_entity_poly.entity_id
_entity_poly.type
_entity_poly.pdbx_seq_one_letter_code
_entity_poly.pdbx_strand_id
1 'polypeptide(L)'
;MSNFAFCDSSLSYDVRAKDLVNHMTLHEKVKQLGDNAYGVPRLGLPKYEWWSEALHGVSDIGPGTFFDDLVPAATSFPTVILTTASFNESLWRNIGQVVSTEARAMYNLGRAGLTYWSPTINVVRDPRWGRTTETPGEDPFIVGTYAANYVRGLQDIEGTENYEDLNSRPLKVSSCCKHFTAYDVDDWKGVERYTFDARVTEQDMIETFLLPFEMCVKEGDASCVMCSYNRVNGIPTCADPKLLNQTIRGDWNLHGYIVSDCDSIEVMVDDQEFLSDTNEDAVAQTLKAGLDLDCGIYYTNFTQNSVRQGKAREEYIDRSLTYLYVVLMRVGFFDGSNKFESLGKDDVCNKEHIELAAQAAREGIVLLKNDNETLPLSSDKIKKLAVVGPHANATEAMIGNYAGVPCRFISPIDGFSRYANVDYKIGCDVACKNESLIFPAMKAAKSADATIIVAGIDLSIEAESLDREDLLLPGYQTQFINQVASISKGPVILVIMSAGGVDISFAKSNISNIKAILWAGYPGEEGGLAIADVVFGKYNPGGRLPVTWYEAEYVDQLPMTSMQLRPDDRLGYPGRTYKFFNGSTVYPFGYGLSYTKFKYSLTSSFPSVHFKLNRFQHCYQLRYETDAFRPPCPAVLTDHLPCDDHHFNFEVEVKNVGSRDGNEVVIVYSKPPEGIVGAYIKQVIGFKRVFVLAGSSVKFKFRLNLCKSLHLIDYNAYSVLPSGGHTIVVGDDIASFPLQISFSSVEGYY
;
A
#
# COMPACT_ATOMS: atom_id res chain seq x y z
N MET A 1 20.63 -40.88 0.32
CA MET A 1 19.49 -39.95 0.42
C MET A 1 18.34 -40.27 -0.56
N SER A 2 18.48 -41.15 -1.51
CA SER A 2 17.49 -41.45 -2.56
C SER A 2 16.24 -42.27 -2.15
N ASN A 3 16.07 -42.55 -0.85
CA ASN A 3 14.96 -43.40 -0.39
C ASN A 3 13.85 -42.67 0.40
N PHE A 4 13.94 -41.35 0.56
CA PHE A 4 12.92 -40.58 1.26
C PHE A 4 11.90 -40.01 0.25
N ALA A 5 10.60 -40.02 0.63
CA ALA A 5 9.55 -39.50 -0.23
C ALA A 5 9.72 -37.98 -0.46
N PHE A 6 10.27 -37.22 0.48
CA PHE A 6 10.52 -35.79 0.28
C PHE A 6 11.55 -35.48 -0.82
N CYS A 7 12.38 -36.47 -1.25
CA CYS A 7 13.31 -36.32 -2.37
C CYS A 7 12.68 -36.67 -3.73
N ASP A 8 11.49 -37.25 -3.76
CA ASP A 8 10.80 -37.63 -4.99
C ASP A 8 9.97 -36.47 -5.56
N SER A 9 10.51 -35.77 -6.56
CA SER A 9 9.86 -34.62 -7.21
C SER A 9 8.59 -34.97 -8.00
N SER A 10 8.24 -36.26 -8.17
CA SER A 10 6.98 -36.69 -8.76
C SER A 10 5.80 -36.63 -7.79
N LEU A 11 6.07 -36.55 -6.48
CA LEU A 11 5.05 -36.42 -5.43
C LEU A 11 4.65 -34.97 -5.21
N SER A 12 3.42 -34.76 -4.72
CA SER A 12 2.96 -33.41 -4.36
C SER A 12 3.79 -32.79 -3.24
N TYR A 13 3.90 -31.46 -3.22
CA TYR A 13 4.64 -30.73 -2.21
C TYR A 13 4.14 -31.05 -0.78
N ASP A 14 2.81 -31.17 -0.59
CA ASP A 14 2.22 -31.53 0.70
C ASP A 14 2.70 -32.89 1.20
N VAL A 15 2.71 -33.92 0.35
CA VAL A 15 3.21 -35.28 0.68
C VAL A 15 4.70 -35.23 1.04
N ARG A 16 5.49 -34.52 0.26
CA ARG A 16 6.93 -34.36 0.48
C ARG A 16 7.24 -33.61 1.76
N ALA A 17 6.52 -32.48 2.02
CA ALA A 17 6.69 -31.69 3.24
C ALA A 17 6.35 -32.50 4.49
N LYS A 18 5.23 -33.23 4.50
CA LYS A 18 4.85 -34.12 5.60
C LYS A 18 5.85 -35.23 5.84
N ASP A 19 6.39 -35.85 4.79
CA ASP A 19 7.43 -36.88 4.91
C ASP A 19 8.72 -36.31 5.53
N LEU A 20 9.15 -35.11 5.09
CA LEU A 20 10.31 -34.43 5.67
C LEU A 20 10.11 -34.14 7.17
N VAL A 21 8.96 -33.58 7.55
CA VAL A 21 8.61 -33.25 8.95
C VAL A 21 8.56 -34.51 9.80
N ASN A 22 7.98 -35.61 9.31
CA ASN A 22 7.90 -36.88 10.01
C ASN A 22 9.27 -37.53 10.31
N HIS A 23 10.30 -37.21 9.55
CA HIS A 23 11.65 -37.67 9.77
C HIS A 23 12.45 -36.82 10.78
N MET A 24 11.90 -35.68 11.23
CA MET A 24 12.57 -34.81 12.21
C MET A 24 12.21 -35.20 13.63
N THR A 25 13.20 -35.09 14.54
CA THR A 25 12.96 -35.11 15.99
C THR A 25 12.32 -33.80 16.44
N LEU A 26 11.64 -33.80 17.59
CA LEU A 26 11.04 -32.57 18.16
C LEU A 26 12.08 -31.44 18.26
N HIS A 27 13.29 -31.71 18.67
CA HIS A 27 14.37 -30.71 18.75
C HIS A 27 14.68 -30.09 17.37
N GLU A 28 14.79 -30.92 16.34
CA GLU A 28 15.05 -30.46 14.98
C GLU A 28 13.89 -29.65 14.43
N LYS A 29 12.65 -30.10 14.68
CA LYS A 29 11.41 -29.35 14.30
C LYS A 29 11.41 -27.95 14.89
N VAL A 30 11.63 -27.84 16.20
CA VAL A 30 11.63 -26.56 16.92
C VAL A 30 12.68 -25.59 16.36
N LYS A 31 13.84 -26.09 15.96
CA LYS A 31 14.92 -25.28 15.37
C LYS A 31 14.65 -24.78 13.94
N GLN A 32 13.52 -25.16 13.34
CA GLN A 32 13.09 -24.64 12.03
C GLN A 32 11.97 -23.57 12.15
N LEU A 33 11.48 -23.28 13.35
CA LEU A 33 10.33 -22.37 13.55
C LEU A 33 10.72 -20.90 13.69
N GLY A 34 12.01 -20.56 13.69
CA GLY A 34 12.48 -19.16 13.67
C GLY A 34 12.83 -18.71 12.25
N ASP A 35 12.88 -17.39 12.05
CA ASP A 35 13.31 -16.78 10.78
C ASP A 35 14.68 -17.30 10.30
N ASN A 36 15.61 -17.51 11.23
CA ASN A 36 16.90 -18.17 10.97
C ASN A 36 16.79 -19.68 11.24
N ALA A 37 16.28 -20.42 10.28
CA ALA A 37 16.13 -21.88 10.39
C ALA A 37 17.48 -22.60 10.33
N TYR A 38 17.77 -23.43 11.36
CA TYR A 38 19.09 -24.07 11.54
C TYR A 38 19.39 -25.16 10.54
N GLY A 39 18.40 -25.65 9.79
CA GLY A 39 18.53 -26.82 8.94
C GLY A 39 18.59 -28.15 9.70
N VAL A 40 18.63 -29.27 8.97
CA VAL A 40 18.75 -30.64 9.53
C VAL A 40 19.78 -31.40 8.71
N PRO A 41 21.09 -31.29 9.04
CA PRO A 41 22.18 -31.83 8.22
C PRO A 41 22.07 -33.35 7.94
N ARG A 42 21.56 -34.14 8.91
CA ARG A 42 21.39 -35.59 8.71
C ARG A 42 20.34 -35.95 7.65
N LEU A 43 19.39 -35.03 7.36
CA LEU A 43 18.37 -35.14 6.31
C LEU A 43 18.80 -34.39 5.03
N GLY A 44 19.95 -33.73 5.05
CA GLY A 44 20.45 -32.93 3.94
C GLY A 44 19.75 -31.57 3.79
N LEU A 45 18.97 -31.17 4.79
CA LEU A 45 18.30 -29.85 4.79
C LEU A 45 19.29 -28.76 5.24
N PRO A 46 19.67 -27.80 4.39
CA PRO A 46 20.55 -26.70 4.78
C PRO A 46 19.83 -25.69 5.68
N LYS A 47 20.60 -24.75 6.24
CA LYS A 47 20.06 -23.56 6.89
C LYS A 47 19.31 -22.70 5.88
N TYR A 48 18.30 -21.98 6.37
CA TYR A 48 17.55 -21.02 5.55
C TYR A 48 17.21 -19.78 6.37
N GLU A 49 17.39 -18.61 5.75
CA GLU A 49 16.98 -17.33 6.30
C GLU A 49 15.70 -16.87 5.62
N TRP A 50 14.65 -16.67 6.41
CA TRP A 50 13.33 -16.30 5.91
C TRP A 50 13.16 -14.80 5.69
N TRP A 51 13.87 -13.97 6.48
CA TRP A 51 13.65 -12.55 6.52
C TRP A 51 14.42 -11.81 5.43
N SER A 52 13.73 -11.44 4.38
CA SER A 52 14.16 -10.47 3.38
C SER A 52 13.02 -9.50 3.10
N GLU A 53 13.37 -8.29 2.65
CA GLU A 53 12.41 -7.23 2.39
C GLU A 53 12.52 -6.72 0.94
N ALA A 54 11.37 -6.28 0.37
CA ALA A 54 11.32 -5.79 -1.00
C ALA A 54 10.10 -4.89 -1.26
N LEU A 55 9.91 -3.82 -0.49
CA LEU A 55 8.74 -2.95 -0.65
C LEU A 55 8.76 -2.19 -1.99
N HIS A 56 9.94 -1.71 -2.41
CA HIS A 56 10.11 -0.95 -3.65
C HIS A 56 11.50 -1.16 -4.29
N GLY A 57 12.00 -2.37 -4.19
CA GLY A 57 13.32 -2.86 -4.61
C GLY A 57 13.81 -3.90 -3.62
N VAL A 58 14.79 -4.72 -3.99
CA VAL A 58 15.43 -5.64 -3.03
C VAL A 58 16.13 -4.81 -1.97
N SER A 59 15.74 -5.00 -0.71
CA SER A 59 16.21 -4.21 0.44
C SER A 59 17.43 -4.81 1.11
N ASP A 60 18.22 -3.98 1.80
CA ASP A 60 19.27 -4.40 2.71
C ASP A 60 18.77 -4.60 4.15
N ILE A 61 17.48 -4.40 4.38
CA ILE A 61 16.83 -4.69 5.67
C ILE A 61 16.55 -6.20 5.76
N GLY A 62 16.89 -6.75 6.91
CA GLY A 62 16.80 -8.19 7.17
C GLY A 62 18.08 -8.94 6.76
N PRO A 63 18.38 -10.06 7.45
CA PRO A 63 19.62 -10.82 7.24
C PRO A 63 19.59 -11.71 5.98
N GLY A 64 18.45 -11.85 5.31
CA GLY A 64 18.30 -12.72 4.14
C GLY A 64 18.87 -12.17 2.85
N THR A 65 19.16 -10.84 2.80
CA THR A 65 19.78 -10.17 1.64
C THR A 65 20.99 -9.35 2.08
N PHE A 66 21.99 -9.22 1.21
CA PHE A 66 23.13 -8.35 1.49
C PHE A 66 23.83 -7.92 0.20
N PHE A 67 24.46 -6.76 0.26
CA PHE A 67 25.17 -6.12 -0.85
C PHE A 67 26.68 -6.18 -0.61
N ASP A 68 27.45 -6.41 -1.67
CA ASP A 68 28.92 -6.43 -1.65
C ASP A 68 29.50 -6.10 -3.03
N ASP A 69 30.80 -6.34 -3.24
CA ASP A 69 31.47 -6.08 -4.54
C ASP A 69 30.87 -6.90 -5.71
N LEU A 70 30.27 -8.06 -5.43
CA LEU A 70 29.64 -8.89 -6.46
C LEU A 70 28.27 -8.34 -6.88
N VAL A 71 27.46 -7.93 -5.91
CA VAL A 71 26.16 -7.29 -6.09
C VAL A 71 26.16 -5.99 -5.27
N PRO A 72 26.65 -4.88 -5.84
CA PRO A 72 26.82 -3.63 -5.10
C PRO A 72 25.52 -2.84 -4.90
N ALA A 73 24.48 -3.14 -5.66
CA ALA A 73 23.23 -2.39 -5.67
C ALA A 73 22.07 -3.21 -6.22
N ALA A 74 20.83 -2.73 -6.03
CA ALA A 74 19.62 -3.19 -6.71
C ALA A 74 18.74 -1.99 -7.07
N THR A 75 17.87 -2.13 -8.08
CA THR A 75 17.03 -1.04 -8.57
C THR A 75 16.09 -0.55 -7.46
N SER A 76 16.19 0.75 -7.14
CA SER A 76 15.38 1.40 -6.11
C SER A 76 14.27 2.24 -6.75
N PHE A 77 13.06 1.70 -6.73
CA PHE A 77 11.85 2.37 -7.22
C PHE A 77 11.41 3.48 -6.26
N PRO A 78 10.50 4.38 -6.68
CA PRO A 78 9.80 5.26 -5.74
C PRO A 78 9.13 4.46 -4.63
N THR A 79 8.97 5.10 -3.49
CA THR A 79 8.22 4.47 -2.37
C THR A 79 6.79 4.13 -2.77
N VAL A 80 6.18 3.19 -2.06
CA VAL A 80 4.89 2.59 -2.40
C VAL A 80 3.79 3.65 -2.56
N ILE A 81 3.73 4.63 -1.66
CA ILE A 81 2.73 5.70 -1.71
C ILE A 81 2.81 6.51 -3.02
N LEU A 82 4.01 6.77 -3.53
CA LEU A 82 4.19 7.50 -4.78
C LEU A 82 3.89 6.63 -6.00
N THR A 83 4.30 5.36 -6.01
CA THR A 83 3.95 4.47 -7.13
C THR A 83 2.45 4.24 -7.22
N THR A 84 1.75 4.22 -6.08
CA THR A 84 0.27 4.11 -6.05
C THR A 84 -0.40 5.32 -6.68
N ALA A 85 0.16 6.52 -6.54
CA ALA A 85 -0.37 7.74 -7.17
C ALA A 85 -0.44 7.67 -8.71
N SER A 86 0.25 6.71 -9.32
CA SER A 86 0.12 6.41 -10.75
C SER A 86 -1.25 5.84 -11.13
N PHE A 87 -1.95 5.18 -10.21
CA PHE A 87 -3.17 4.40 -10.47
C PHE A 87 -3.02 3.47 -11.68
N ASN A 88 -1.88 2.77 -11.74
CA ASN A 88 -1.49 1.92 -12.87
C ASN A 88 -1.16 0.50 -12.41
N GLU A 89 -2.15 -0.40 -12.48
CA GLU A 89 -2.03 -1.80 -12.07
C GLU A 89 -0.87 -2.52 -12.80
N SER A 90 -0.70 -2.25 -14.10
CA SER A 90 0.39 -2.85 -14.88
C SER A 90 1.76 -2.38 -14.39
N LEU A 91 1.90 -1.11 -14.01
CA LEU A 91 3.14 -0.59 -13.43
C LEU A 91 3.45 -1.30 -12.11
N TRP A 92 2.48 -1.43 -11.21
CA TRP A 92 2.66 -2.11 -9.92
C TRP A 92 3.10 -3.56 -10.09
N ARG A 93 2.47 -4.27 -11.04
CA ARG A 93 2.86 -5.65 -11.38
C ARG A 93 4.28 -5.72 -11.99
N ASN A 94 4.61 -4.81 -12.90
CA ASN A 94 5.93 -4.76 -13.54
C ASN A 94 7.05 -4.47 -12.53
N ILE A 95 6.81 -3.58 -11.56
CA ILE A 95 7.77 -3.34 -10.46
C ILE A 95 8.01 -4.64 -9.69
N GLY A 96 6.97 -5.36 -9.29
CA GLY A 96 7.10 -6.66 -8.63
C GLY A 96 7.87 -7.68 -9.49
N GLN A 97 7.67 -7.70 -10.81
CA GLN A 97 8.41 -8.57 -11.73
C GLN A 97 9.90 -8.23 -11.80
N VAL A 98 10.26 -6.96 -11.83
CA VAL A 98 11.67 -6.52 -11.79
C VAL A 98 12.29 -6.88 -10.46
N VAL A 99 11.65 -6.55 -9.35
CA VAL A 99 12.14 -6.87 -7.99
C VAL A 99 12.39 -8.36 -7.84
N SER A 100 11.46 -9.22 -8.26
CA SER A 100 11.64 -10.67 -8.18
C SER A 100 12.69 -11.21 -9.16
N THR A 101 12.93 -10.54 -10.29
CA THR A 101 14.03 -10.90 -11.21
C THR A 101 15.37 -10.61 -10.57
N GLU A 102 15.56 -9.42 -10.00
CA GLU A 102 16.78 -9.06 -9.29
C GLU A 102 17.00 -9.94 -8.05
N ALA A 103 15.93 -10.23 -7.29
CA ALA A 103 15.96 -11.16 -6.17
C ALA A 103 16.46 -12.56 -6.58
N ARG A 104 15.97 -13.11 -7.69
CA ARG A 104 16.45 -14.40 -8.22
C ARG A 104 17.89 -14.35 -8.70
N ALA A 105 18.28 -13.27 -9.38
CA ALA A 105 19.67 -13.06 -9.79
C ALA A 105 20.60 -13.03 -8.56
N MET A 106 20.22 -12.29 -7.51
CA MET A 106 20.95 -12.21 -6.25
C MET A 106 21.00 -13.57 -5.52
N TYR A 107 19.89 -14.33 -5.52
CA TYR A 107 19.86 -15.67 -4.97
C TYR A 107 20.87 -16.60 -5.67
N ASN A 108 20.92 -16.61 -6.99
CA ASN A 108 21.87 -17.41 -7.77
C ASN A 108 23.33 -17.04 -7.48
N LEU A 109 23.57 -15.78 -7.11
CA LEU A 109 24.88 -15.27 -6.69
C LEU A 109 25.16 -15.48 -5.19
N GLY A 110 24.21 -16.09 -4.44
CA GLY A 110 24.33 -16.32 -3.01
C GLY A 110 24.24 -15.05 -2.15
N ARG A 111 23.46 -14.05 -2.61
CA ARG A 111 23.29 -12.75 -1.94
C ARG A 111 21.87 -12.45 -1.52
N ALA A 112 20.94 -13.38 -1.74
CA ALA A 112 19.55 -13.26 -1.34
C ALA A 112 18.92 -14.61 -0.99
N GLY A 113 17.80 -14.60 -0.24
CA GLY A 113 16.87 -15.70 -0.11
C GLY A 113 15.81 -15.71 -1.21
N LEU A 114 14.74 -16.47 -1.01
CA LEU A 114 13.60 -16.62 -1.93
C LEU A 114 12.27 -16.20 -1.30
N THR A 115 12.31 -15.70 -0.08
CA THR A 115 11.13 -15.26 0.69
C THR A 115 11.28 -13.79 1.04
N TYR A 116 10.22 -13.01 0.73
CA TYR A 116 10.20 -11.54 0.89
C TYR A 116 8.97 -11.12 1.65
N TRP A 117 9.16 -10.43 2.78
CA TRP A 117 8.06 -9.96 3.61
C TRP A 117 7.54 -8.59 3.16
N SER A 118 6.91 -8.63 2.01
CA SER A 118 6.38 -7.50 1.25
C SER A 118 5.17 -7.94 0.43
N PRO A 119 4.20 -7.04 0.17
CA PRO A 119 4.12 -5.61 0.46
C PRO A 119 3.55 -5.28 1.84
N THR A 120 3.76 -4.02 2.29
CA THR A 120 3.00 -3.39 3.37
C THR A 120 1.67 -2.89 2.81
N ILE A 121 0.55 -3.32 3.40
CA ILE A 121 -0.81 -3.04 2.91
C ILE A 121 -1.79 -2.58 4.00
N ASN A 122 -1.26 -2.00 5.06
CA ASN A 122 -2.07 -1.29 6.03
C ASN A 122 -2.67 -0.03 5.40
N VAL A 123 -3.89 0.33 5.80
CA VAL A 123 -4.58 1.53 5.32
C VAL A 123 -4.08 2.75 6.08
N VAL A 124 -3.77 3.83 5.38
CA VAL A 124 -3.45 5.13 6.00
C VAL A 124 -4.73 5.74 6.56
N ARG A 125 -5.08 5.37 7.79
CA ARG A 125 -6.26 5.90 8.50
C ARG A 125 -6.02 7.32 9.01
N ASP A 126 -4.83 7.58 9.52
CA ASP A 126 -4.45 8.85 10.11
C ASP A 126 -3.27 9.49 9.34
N PRO A 127 -3.33 10.77 8.98
CA PRO A 127 -2.29 11.42 8.20
C PRO A 127 -0.96 11.58 8.94
N ARG A 128 -0.91 11.33 10.25
CA ARG A 128 0.30 11.40 11.08
C ARG A 128 1.12 10.12 11.07
N TRP A 129 0.58 9.01 10.55
CA TRP A 129 1.26 7.72 10.62
C TRP A 129 2.61 7.73 9.91
N GLY A 130 3.67 7.39 10.66
CA GLY A 130 5.06 7.46 10.21
C GLY A 130 5.39 6.52 9.06
N ARG A 131 4.71 5.37 8.95
CA ARG A 131 4.91 4.36 7.90
C ARG A 131 4.03 4.57 6.66
N THR A 132 3.43 5.74 6.49
CA THR A 132 2.65 6.08 5.28
C THR A 132 3.44 5.86 3.99
N THR A 133 4.76 6.07 4.01
CA THR A 133 5.64 5.86 2.85
C THR A 133 5.64 4.43 2.32
N GLU A 134 5.39 3.44 3.18
CA GLU A 134 5.47 2.02 2.88
C GLU A 134 4.18 1.43 2.31
N THR A 135 3.07 2.16 2.35
CA THR A 135 1.74 1.65 2.04
C THR A 135 1.05 2.41 0.90
N PRO A 136 0.10 1.79 0.18
CA PRO A 136 -0.51 2.39 -1.00
C PRO A 136 -1.41 3.60 -0.74
N GLY A 137 -1.99 3.77 0.44
CA GLY A 137 -2.85 4.93 0.72
C GLY A 137 -4.00 4.66 1.67
N GLU A 138 -5.05 5.50 1.58
CA GLU A 138 -6.18 5.48 2.54
C GLU A 138 -7.40 4.69 2.07
N ASP A 139 -7.48 4.29 0.81
CA ASP A 139 -8.61 3.54 0.28
C ASP A 139 -8.33 2.03 0.30
N PRO A 140 -9.15 1.21 1.00
CA PRO A 140 -8.87 -0.21 1.17
C PRO A 140 -8.96 -1.00 -0.15
N PHE A 141 -9.79 -0.59 -1.13
CA PHE A 141 -9.88 -1.24 -2.43
C PHE A 141 -8.62 -0.97 -3.29
N ILE A 142 -8.13 0.29 -3.29
CA ILE A 142 -6.87 0.64 -3.98
C ILE A 142 -5.70 -0.11 -3.35
N VAL A 143 -5.62 -0.13 -2.00
CA VAL A 143 -4.57 -0.86 -1.27
C VAL A 143 -4.60 -2.35 -1.61
N GLY A 144 -5.77 -2.97 -1.62
CA GLY A 144 -5.94 -4.38 -2.00
C GLY A 144 -5.59 -4.64 -3.47
N THR A 145 -5.98 -3.75 -4.38
CA THR A 145 -5.65 -3.86 -5.81
C THR A 145 -4.14 -3.74 -6.05
N TYR A 146 -3.48 -2.80 -5.34
CA TYR A 146 -2.01 -2.70 -5.34
C TYR A 146 -1.39 -4.01 -4.86
N ALA A 147 -1.84 -4.51 -3.70
CA ALA A 147 -1.34 -5.74 -3.11
C ALA A 147 -1.43 -6.91 -4.09
N ALA A 148 -2.61 -7.14 -4.68
CA ALA A 148 -2.81 -8.24 -5.63
C ALA A 148 -1.86 -8.14 -6.83
N ASN A 149 -1.71 -6.95 -7.43
CA ASN A 149 -0.84 -6.77 -8.59
C ASN A 149 0.65 -6.90 -8.25
N TYR A 150 1.10 -6.30 -7.13
CA TYR A 150 2.49 -6.39 -6.71
C TYR A 150 2.89 -7.82 -6.34
N VAL A 151 2.03 -8.52 -5.57
CA VAL A 151 2.24 -9.92 -5.20
C VAL A 151 2.29 -10.82 -6.45
N ARG A 152 1.38 -10.63 -7.41
CA ARG A 152 1.43 -11.34 -8.69
C ARG A 152 2.73 -11.05 -9.44
N GLY A 153 3.20 -9.80 -9.43
CA GLY A 153 4.50 -9.45 -10.00
C GLY A 153 5.66 -10.18 -9.33
N LEU A 154 5.65 -10.28 -8.00
CA LEU A 154 6.68 -11.00 -7.25
C LEU A 154 6.63 -12.52 -7.50
N GLN A 155 5.46 -13.11 -7.48
CA GLN A 155 5.29 -14.57 -7.39
C GLN A 155 5.06 -15.29 -8.71
N ASP A 156 4.40 -14.63 -9.70
CA ASP A 156 3.94 -15.33 -10.89
C ASP A 156 5.09 -15.78 -11.79
N ILE A 157 4.95 -16.99 -12.30
CA ILE A 157 5.78 -17.57 -13.34
C ILE A 157 4.90 -17.73 -14.58
N GLU A 158 5.31 -17.18 -15.72
CA GLU A 158 4.58 -17.26 -16.98
C GLU A 158 4.19 -18.71 -17.31
N GLY A 159 2.91 -18.90 -17.62
CA GLY A 159 2.33 -20.21 -17.91
C GLY A 159 1.85 -20.99 -16.68
N THR A 160 1.87 -20.38 -15.48
CA THR A 160 1.37 -21.01 -14.25
C THR A 160 0.09 -20.36 -13.70
N GLU A 161 -0.58 -19.52 -14.49
CA GLU A 161 -1.72 -18.72 -14.04
C GLU A 161 -2.98 -19.57 -13.77
N ASN A 162 -3.09 -20.73 -14.41
CA ASN A 162 -4.29 -21.60 -14.39
C ASN A 162 -4.05 -22.91 -13.60
N TYR A 163 -3.25 -22.88 -12.55
CA TYR A 163 -3.11 -24.05 -11.67
C TYR A 163 -4.41 -24.27 -10.87
N GLU A 164 -4.94 -25.53 -10.92
CA GLU A 164 -6.13 -25.90 -10.15
C GLU A 164 -5.84 -25.97 -8.65
N ASP A 165 -4.70 -26.55 -8.28
CA ASP A 165 -4.21 -26.60 -6.89
C ASP A 165 -3.14 -25.54 -6.67
N LEU A 166 -3.48 -24.45 -6.00
CA LEU A 166 -2.58 -23.34 -5.74
C LEU A 166 -1.43 -23.72 -4.79
N ASN A 167 -1.59 -24.75 -3.95
CA ASN A 167 -0.47 -25.27 -3.13
C ASN A 167 0.60 -25.96 -3.99
N SER A 168 0.27 -26.38 -5.20
CA SER A 168 1.20 -26.99 -6.15
C SER A 168 1.75 -25.97 -7.16
N ARG A 169 1.25 -24.74 -7.18
CA ARG A 169 1.69 -23.70 -8.10
C ARG A 169 3.12 -23.25 -7.75
N PRO A 170 4.09 -23.37 -8.68
CA PRO A 170 5.44 -22.87 -8.45
C PRO A 170 5.45 -21.33 -8.38
N LEU A 171 6.36 -20.79 -7.59
CA LEU A 171 6.51 -19.36 -7.36
C LEU A 171 7.90 -18.89 -7.79
N LYS A 172 7.96 -17.64 -8.29
CA LYS A 172 9.25 -17.00 -8.60
C LYS A 172 9.98 -16.65 -7.32
N VAL A 173 9.34 -15.93 -6.40
CA VAL A 173 9.72 -15.76 -4.99
C VAL A 173 8.46 -15.83 -4.14
N SER A 174 8.60 -16.01 -2.82
CA SER A 174 7.47 -15.92 -1.88
C SER A 174 7.24 -14.47 -1.47
N SER A 175 5.99 -14.05 -1.42
CA SER A 175 5.54 -12.71 -1.03
C SER A 175 4.65 -12.76 0.21
N CYS A 176 4.84 -11.83 1.14
CA CYS A 176 4.15 -11.78 2.43
C CYS A 176 3.46 -10.45 2.65
N CYS A 177 2.13 -10.44 2.73
CA CYS A 177 1.38 -9.22 3.02
C CYS A 177 1.43 -8.88 4.51
N LYS A 178 1.74 -7.62 4.83
CA LYS A 178 1.92 -7.15 6.21
C LYS A 178 1.33 -5.76 6.42
N HIS A 179 1.02 -5.38 7.66
CA HIS A 179 1.05 -6.13 8.92
C HIS A 179 -0.40 -6.38 9.34
N PHE A 180 -0.79 -7.61 9.50
CA PHE A 180 -2.18 -8.00 9.76
C PHE A 180 -2.49 -7.96 11.26
N THR A 181 -3.29 -7.01 11.80
CA THR A 181 -4.12 -6.04 11.09
C THR A 181 -4.38 -4.83 11.99
N ALA A 182 -5.06 -3.80 11.45
CA ALA A 182 -5.38 -2.55 12.15
C ALA A 182 -4.15 -1.92 12.83
N TYR A 183 -3.00 -1.97 12.15
CA TYR A 183 -1.72 -1.44 12.58
C TYR A 183 -1.43 -0.14 11.81
N ASP A 184 -1.54 1.00 12.49
CA ASP A 184 -1.31 2.34 11.94
C ASP A 184 -0.99 3.38 13.02
N VAL A 185 -0.35 2.93 14.09
CA VAL A 185 0.29 3.73 15.14
C VAL A 185 1.64 3.09 15.43
N ASP A 186 2.71 3.88 15.33
CA ASP A 186 4.07 3.42 15.60
C ASP A 186 4.61 3.91 16.95
N ASP A 187 4.78 5.22 17.09
CA ASP A 187 5.07 5.91 18.36
C ASP A 187 4.48 7.31 18.30
N TRP A 188 3.33 7.48 18.93
CA TRP A 188 2.64 8.77 19.01
C TRP A 188 2.46 9.21 20.45
N LYS A 189 3.20 10.25 20.86
CA LYS A 189 3.13 10.84 22.21
C LYS A 189 3.27 9.83 23.34
N GLY A 190 4.18 8.87 23.16
CA GLY A 190 4.46 7.82 24.15
C GLY A 190 3.51 6.61 24.11
N VAL A 191 2.63 6.53 23.11
CA VAL A 191 1.90 5.31 22.81
C VAL A 191 2.65 4.58 21.70
N GLU A 192 3.34 3.52 22.09
CA GLU A 192 4.16 2.72 21.20
C GLU A 192 3.34 1.59 20.55
N ARG A 193 3.72 1.19 19.34
CA ARG A 193 3.11 0.08 18.57
C ARG A 193 3.02 -1.22 19.36
N TYR A 194 3.96 -1.48 20.25
CA TYR A 194 4.04 -2.69 21.05
C TYR A 194 2.93 -2.77 22.11
N THR A 195 2.55 -1.64 22.70
CA THR A 195 1.51 -1.57 23.73
C THR A 195 0.14 -1.15 23.19
N PHE A 196 0.09 -0.67 21.96
CA PHE A 196 -1.13 -0.16 21.33
C PHE A 196 -2.22 -1.24 21.25
N ASP A 197 -3.43 -0.89 21.65
CA ASP A 197 -4.62 -1.73 21.53
C ASP A 197 -5.64 -1.05 20.61
N ALA A 198 -5.71 -1.49 19.37
CA ALA A 198 -6.62 -0.97 18.36
C ALA A 198 -8.07 -1.39 18.71
N ARG A 199 -8.84 -0.45 19.25
CA ARG A 199 -10.27 -0.64 19.56
C ARG A 199 -11.10 -0.36 18.31
N VAL A 200 -11.44 -1.41 17.58
CA VAL A 200 -12.07 -1.35 16.26
C VAL A 200 -13.43 -2.02 16.30
N THR A 201 -14.44 -1.40 15.68
CA THR A 201 -15.74 -2.06 15.48
C THR A 201 -15.62 -3.18 14.46
N GLU A 202 -16.45 -4.22 14.55
CA GLU A 202 -16.48 -5.28 13.53
C GLU A 202 -16.82 -4.71 12.14
N GLN A 203 -17.66 -3.68 12.08
CA GLN A 203 -17.98 -2.95 10.86
C GLN A 203 -16.72 -2.37 10.18
N ASP A 204 -15.90 -1.62 10.94
CA ASP A 204 -14.68 -1.01 10.42
C ASP A 204 -13.60 -2.06 10.12
N MET A 205 -13.56 -3.17 10.89
CA MET A 205 -12.66 -4.28 10.58
C MET A 205 -12.95 -4.83 9.18
N ILE A 206 -14.19 -5.19 8.88
CA ILE A 206 -14.55 -5.79 7.59
C ILE A 206 -14.47 -4.79 6.45
N GLU A 207 -14.99 -3.56 6.66
CA GLU A 207 -15.07 -2.56 5.59
C GLU A 207 -13.71 -1.96 5.22
N THR A 208 -12.75 -1.95 6.16
CA THR A 208 -11.51 -1.18 5.98
C THR A 208 -10.24 -2.01 6.22
N PHE A 209 -10.08 -2.63 7.41
CA PHE A 209 -8.79 -3.18 7.81
C PHE A 209 -8.54 -4.60 7.28
N LEU A 210 -9.57 -5.40 7.03
CA LEU A 210 -9.42 -6.76 6.50
C LEU A 210 -9.41 -6.80 4.98
N LEU A 211 -10.12 -5.90 4.29
CA LEU A 211 -10.30 -5.95 2.83
C LEU A 211 -8.99 -6.00 2.03
N PRO A 212 -7.95 -5.20 2.32
CA PRO A 212 -6.69 -5.28 1.58
C PRO A 212 -6.01 -6.65 1.72
N PHE A 213 -6.06 -7.25 2.88
CA PHE A 213 -5.48 -8.57 3.16
C PHE A 213 -6.27 -9.69 2.49
N GLU A 214 -7.61 -9.60 2.51
CA GLU A 214 -8.45 -10.53 1.76
C GLU A 214 -8.11 -10.54 0.27
N MET A 215 -7.99 -9.35 -0.34
CA MET A 215 -7.61 -9.20 -1.75
C MET A 215 -6.17 -9.70 -1.99
N CYS A 216 -5.25 -9.43 -1.07
CA CYS A 216 -3.88 -9.95 -1.17
C CYS A 216 -3.85 -11.49 -1.20
N VAL A 217 -4.62 -12.14 -0.33
CA VAL A 217 -4.68 -13.61 -0.26
C VAL A 217 -5.48 -14.19 -1.41
N LYS A 218 -6.70 -13.71 -1.66
CA LYS A 218 -7.60 -14.31 -2.65
C LYS A 218 -7.28 -13.94 -4.10
N GLU A 219 -6.91 -12.68 -4.35
CA GLU A 219 -6.65 -12.18 -5.71
C GLU A 219 -5.15 -12.20 -6.03
N GLY A 220 -4.30 -11.87 -5.05
CA GLY A 220 -2.84 -11.96 -5.16
C GLY A 220 -2.29 -13.37 -5.05
N ASP A 221 -2.97 -14.30 -4.39
CA ASP A 221 -2.49 -15.63 -4.01
C ASP A 221 -1.14 -15.53 -3.26
N ALA A 222 -1.07 -14.60 -2.30
CA ALA A 222 0.10 -14.43 -1.46
C ALA A 222 0.44 -15.72 -0.73
N SER A 223 1.72 -16.05 -0.68
CA SER A 223 2.23 -17.26 0.00
C SER A 223 2.57 -17.04 1.47
N CYS A 224 2.28 -15.85 1.99
CA CYS A 224 2.48 -15.51 3.39
C CYS A 224 1.62 -14.32 3.82
N VAL A 225 1.26 -14.30 5.11
CA VAL A 225 0.71 -13.13 5.82
C VAL A 225 1.47 -12.96 7.13
N MET A 226 1.82 -11.72 7.47
CA MET A 226 2.51 -11.38 8.72
C MET A 226 1.53 -10.72 9.69
N CYS A 227 1.36 -11.28 10.89
CA CYS A 227 0.60 -10.63 11.97
C CYS A 227 1.40 -9.47 12.59
N SER A 228 0.68 -8.46 13.09
CA SER A 228 1.25 -7.20 13.57
C SER A 228 1.57 -7.20 15.07
N TYR A 229 2.30 -6.18 15.55
CA TYR A 229 2.66 -6.03 16.95
C TYR A 229 1.49 -5.75 17.88
N ASN A 230 0.54 -4.91 17.44
CA ASN A 230 -0.54 -4.38 18.26
C ASN A 230 -1.55 -5.44 18.68
N ARG A 231 -2.33 -5.11 19.70
CA ARG A 231 -3.57 -5.81 20.01
C ARG A 231 -4.72 -5.27 19.17
N VAL A 232 -5.68 -6.12 18.88
CA VAL A 232 -6.99 -5.74 18.34
C VAL A 232 -8.05 -6.14 19.35
N ASN A 233 -8.79 -5.17 19.87
CA ASN A 233 -9.83 -5.38 20.88
C ASN A 233 -9.35 -6.20 22.09
N GLY A 234 -8.10 -5.98 22.52
CA GLY A 234 -7.49 -6.58 23.69
C GLY A 234 -6.71 -7.87 23.44
N ILE A 235 -6.74 -8.43 22.21
CA ILE A 235 -6.03 -9.69 21.87
C ILE A 235 -4.85 -9.37 20.97
N PRO A 236 -3.63 -9.85 21.27
CA PRO A 236 -2.50 -9.74 20.36
C PRO A 236 -2.80 -10.40 19.02
N THR A 237 -2.54 -9.74 17.92
CA THR A 237 -2.93 -10.25 16.58
C THR A 237 -2.30 -11.60 16.28
N CYS A 238 -1.04 -11.82 16.71
CA CYS A 238 -0.33 -13.10 16.53
C CYS A 238 -0.84 -14.25 17.43
N ALA A 239 -1.72 -13.96 18.39
CA ALA A 239 -2.34 -14.94 19.29
C ALA A 239 -3.86 -15.05 19.11
N ASP A 240 -4.44 -14.41 18.10
CA ASP A 240 -5.89 -14.40 17.86
C ASP A 240 -6.31 -15.52 16.88
N PRO A 241 -6.97 -16.59 17.39
CA PRO A 241 -7.41 -17.70 16.53
C PRO A 241 -8.53 -17.28 15.55
N LYS A 242 -9.31 -16.24 15.85
CA LYS A 242 -10.31 -15.70 14.92
C LYS A 242 -9.61 -15.10 13.68
N LEU A 243 -8.56 -14.32 13.92
CA LEU A 243 -7.81 -13.70 12.83
C LEU A 243 -6.98 -14.73 12.04
N LEU A 244 -6.21 -15.59 12.72
CA LEU A 244 -5.25 -16.46 12.03
C LEU A 244 -5.91 -17.73 11.49
N ASN A 245 -6.64 -18.50 12.33
CA ASN A 245 -7.22 -19.77 11.90
C ASN A 245 -8.53 -19.58 11.15
N GLN A 246 -9.46 -18.80 11.69
CA GLN A 246 -10.77 -18.67 11.07
C GLN A 246 -10.69 -17.81 9.80
N THR A 247 -10.18 -16.59 9.90
CA THR A 247 -10.18 -15.64 8.78
C THR A 247 -9.13 -16.02 7.73
N ILE A 248 -7.83 -16.03 8.06
CA ILE A 248 -6.77 -16.25 7.06
C ILE A 248 -6.82 -17.68 6.50
N ARG A 249 -6.86 -18.70 7.38
CA ARG A 249 -6.84 -20.11 6.95
C ARG A 249 -8.20 -20.61 6.48
N GLY A 250 -9.28 -20.28 7.22
CA GLY A 250 -10.63 -20.77 6.93
C GLY A 250 -11.27 -19.99 5.78
N ASP A 251 -11.59 -18.70 6.00
CA ASP A 251 -12.42 -17.92 5.09
C ASP A 251 -11.67 -17.51 3.81
N TRP A 252 -10.36 -17.25 3.91
CA TRP A 252 -9.55 -16.82 2.77
C TRP A 252 -8.74 -17.94 2.15
N ASN A 253 -8.57 -19.10 2.81
CA ASN A 253 -7.86 -20.26 2.31
C ASN A 253 -6.43 -19.95 1.87
N LEU A 254 -5.60 -19.38 2.76
CA LEU A 254 -4.20 -19.03 2.47
C LEU A 254 -3.39 -20.26 2.03
N HIS A 255 -2.77 -20.20 0.85
CA HIS A 255 -1.85 -21.20 0.31
C HIS A 255 -0.39 -20.89 0.67
N GLY A 256 -0.09 -20.86 1.96
CA GLY A 256 1.21 -20.42 2.44
C GLY A 256 1.34 -20.51 3.96
N TYR A 257 2.18 -19.68 4.56
CA TYR A 257 2.44 -19.64 6.01
C TYR A 257 2.04 -18.29 6.63
N ILE A 258 1.92 -18.29 7.95
CA ILE A 258 1.69 -17.08 8.75
C ILE A 258 2.94 -16.86 9.61
N VAL A 259 3.53 -15.67 9.51
CA VAL A 259 4.71 -15.28 10.28
C VAL A 259 4.36 -14.16 11.26
N SER A 260 5.02 -14.09 12.41
CA SER A 260 4.95 -12.93 13.31
C SER A 260 5.76 -11.76 12.75
N ASP A 261 5.35 -10.54 13.07
CA ASP A 261 6.29 -9.42 13.02
C ASP A 261 7.43 -9.68 14.03
N CYS A 262 8.61 -9.09 13.77
CA CYS A 262 9.82 -9.49 14.49
C CYS A 262 9.70 -9.23 16.00
N ASP A 263 10.00 -10.25 16.77
CA ASP A 263 9.88 -10.28 18.24
C ASP A 263 8.45 -10.12 18.80
N SER A 264 7.40 -10.27 17.97
CA SER A 264 6.02 -10.07 18.44
C SER A 264 5.60 -11.01 19.58
N ILE A 265 6.18 -12.20 19.67
CA ILE A 265 5.88 -13.12 20.78
C ILE A 265 6.55 -12.63 22.08
N GLU A 266 7.76 -12.06 21.99
CA GLU A 266 8.43 -11.37 23.10
C GLU A 266 7.61 -10.18 23.57
N VAL A 267 7.16 -9.34 22.65
CA VAL A 267 6.27 -8.19 22.90
C VAL A 267 5.00 -8.59 23.67
N MET A 268 4.40 -9.74 23.35
CA MET A 268 3.23 -10.24 24.10
C MET A 268 3.54 -10.46 25.60
N VAL A 269 4.74 -10.93 25.92
CA VAL A 269 5.14 -11.24 27.30
C VAL A 269 5.64 -10.00 28.01
N ASP A 270 6.60 -9.29 27.41
CA ASP A 270 7.39 -8.26 28.07
C ASP A 270 6.73 -6.88 28.03
N ASP A 271 6.07 -6.51 26.93
CA ASP A 271 5.43 -5.19 26.76
C ASP A 271 3.93 -5.21 27.05
N GLN A 272 3.22 -6.24 26.56
CA GLN A 272 1.77 -6.34 26.71
C GLN A 272 1.33 -7.05 27.99
N GLU A 273 2.23 -7.83 28.63
CA GLU A 273 1.95 -8.65 29.82
C GLU A 273 0.64 -9.48 29.63
N PHE A 274 0.43 -9.98 28.41
CA PHE A 274 -0.83 -10.58 28.01
C PHE A 274 -1.14 -11.84 28.84
N LEU A 275 -2.26 -11.83 29.56
CA LEU A 275 -2.71 -12.87 30.48
C LEU A 275 -1.71 -13.25 31.58
N SER A 276 -0.66 -12.46 31.81
CA SER A 276 0.46 -12.79 32.69
C SER A 276 1.16 -14.11 32.32
N ASP A 277 1.30 -14.37 31.03
CA ASP A 277 1.83 -15.60 30.48
C ASP A 277 3.31 -15.79 30.79
N THR A 278 3.71 -17.06 30.93
CA THR A 278 5.11 -17.45 30.78
C THR A 278 5.48 -17.53 29.29
N ASN A 279 6.78 -17.54 28.98
CA ASN A 279 7.26 -17.67 27.60
C ASN A 279 6.70 -18.93 26.90
N GLU A 280 6.58 -20.05 27.66
CA GLU A 280 5.98 -21.30 27.16
C GLU A 280 4.46 -21.19 26.93
N ASP A 281 3.74 -20.36 27.71
CA ASP A 281 2.31 -20.11 27.49
C ASP A 281 2.09 -19.27 26.21
N ALA A 282 2.88 -18.22 26.02
CA ALA A 282 2.83 -17.38 24.83
C ALA A 282 3.08 -18.19 23.54
N VAL A 283 4.12 -19.01 23.53
CA VAL A 283 4.42 -19.93 22.43
C VAL A 283 3.24 -20.90 22.16
N ALA A 284 2.65 -21.47 23.23
CA ALA A 284 1.54 -22.40 23.07
C ALA A 284 0.29 -21.70 22.49
N GLN A 285 0.01 -20.47 22.91
CA GLN A 285 -1.13 -19.69 22.44
C GLN A 285 -0.97 -19.33 20.95
N THR A 286 0.18 -18.82 20.55
CA THR A 286 0.44 -18.41 19.17
C THR A 286 0.41 -19.59 18.20
N LEU A 287 1.04 -20.74 18.55
CA LEU A 287 0.95 -22.00 17.77
C LEU A 287 -0.50 -22.49 17.65
N LYS A 288 -1.26 -22.44 18.74
CA LYS A 288 -2.68 -22.84 18.75
C LYS A 288 -3.54 -21.89 17.91
N ALA A 289 -3.25 -20.60 17.94
CA ALA A 289 -3.94 -19.59 17.14
C ALA A 289 -3.69 -19.72 15.63
N GLY A 290 -2.62 -20.39 15.22
CA GLY A 290 -2.32 -20.65 13.80
C GLY A 290 -1.07 -19.99 13.27
N LEU A 291 -0.25 -19.36 14.12
CA LEU A 291 1.06 -18.83 13.74
C LEU A 291 2.01 -19.99 13.38
N ASP A 292 2.78 -19.84 12.29
CA ASP A 292 3.63 -20.90 11.77
C ASP A 292 5.12 -20.61 11.94
N LEU A 293 5.54 -19.35 11.83
CA LEU A 293 6.92 -18.91 11.89
C LEU A 293 7.07 -17.72 12.83
N ASP A 294 8.09 -17.73 13.64
CA ASP A 294 8.49 -16.63 14.51
C ASP A 294 9.63 -15.82 13.85
N CYS A 295 9.41 -14.54 13.57
CA CYS A 295 10.54 -13.63 13.35
C CYS A 295 11.15 -13.32 14.72
N GLY A 296 12.12 -14.09 15.12
CA GLY A 296 12.72 -13.99 16.45
C GLY A 296 13.18 -15.34 17.01
N ILE A 297 13.38 -15.37 18.31
CA ILE A 297 13.99 -16.54 18.99
C ILE A 297 13.05 -17.27 19.96
N TYR A 298 11.81 -16.78 20.17
CA TYR A 298 10.90 -17.35 21.15
C TYR A 298 10.49 -18.78 20.81
N TYR A 299 10.13 -19.06 19.56
CA TYR A 299 9.79 -20.42 19.14
C TYR A 299 10.97 -21.37 19.29
N THR A 300 12.16 -20.96 18.87
CA THR A 300 13.36 -21.81 18.95
C THR A 300 13.82 -22.07 20.37
N ASN A 301 13.50 -21.21 21.33
CA ASN A 301 13.95 -21.29 22.72
C ASN A 301 12.92 -21.96 23.64
N PHE A 302 11.63 -21.70 23.48
CA PHE A 302 10.61 -22.08 24.47
C PHE A 302 9.64 -23.18 24.00
N THR A 303 9.51 -23.45 22.69
CA THR A 303 8.55 -24.44 22.17
C THR A 303 8.81 -25.85 22.70
N GLN A 304 10.08 -26.30 22.78
CA GLN A 304 10.37 -27.64 23.28
C GLN A 304 9.93 -27.84 24.73
N ASN A 305 10.11 -26.82 25.57
CA ASN A 305 9.64 -26.86 26.97
C ASN A 305 8.12 -26.75 27.05
N SER A 306 7.49 -25.95 26.22
CA SER A 306 6.03 -25.83 26.13
C SER A 306 5.39 -27.19 25.82
N VAL A 307 5.95 -27.96 24.87
CA VAL A 307 5.50 -29.32 24.58
C VAL A 307 5.72 -30.26 25.76
N ARG A 308 6.92 -30.24 26.40
CA ARG A 308 7.23 -31.07 27.58
C ARG A 308 6.31 -30.80 28.78
N GLN A 309 5.84 -29.55 28.93
CA GLN A 309 4.89 -29.14 29.96
C GLN A 309 3.42 -29.45 29.57
N GLY A 310 3.18 -29.97 28.36
CA GLY A 310 1.84 -30.26 27.86
C GLY A 310 1.01 -29.01 27.48
N LYS A 311 1.65 -27.84 27.34
CA LYS A 311 0.99 -26.58 26.96
C LYS A 311 0.75 -26.52 25.45
N ALA A 312 1.73 -26.92 24.63
CA ALA A 312 1.65 -27.05 23.18
C ALA A 312 1.66 -28.51 22.75
N ARG A 313 1.04 -28.84 21.61
CA ARG A 313 1.08 -30.17 21.00
C ARG A 313 2.04 -30.19 19.81
N GLU A 314 2.77 -31.27 19.63
CA GLU A 314 3.70 -31.44 18.50
C GLU A 314 2.98 -31.35 17.16
N GLU A 315 1.71 -31.75 17.07
CA GLU A 315 0.89 -31.65 15.86
C GLU A 315 0.74 -30.21 15.33
N TYR A 316 0.80 -29.18 16.20
CA TYR A 316 0.79 -27.78 15.77
C TYR A 316 2.11 -27.41 15.07
N ILE A 317 3.23 -27.93 15.56
CA ILE A 317 4.55 -27.76 14.99
C ILE A 317 4.61 -28.43 13.62
N ASP A 318 4.11 -29.67 13.52
CA ASP A 318 4.07 -30.44 12.26
C ASP A 318 3.25 -29.75 11.19
N ARG A 319 2.11 -29.20 11.57
CA ARG A 319 1.28 -28.37 10.68
C ARG A 319 2.05 -27.15 10.18
N SER A 320 2.65 -26.37 11.07
CA SER A 320 3.38 -25.15 10.74
C SER A 320 4.55 -25.44 9.80
N LEU A 321 5.38 -26.44 10.13
CA LEU A 321 6.50 -26.85 9.28
C LEU A 321 6.04 -27.37 7.91
N THR A 322 4.90 -28.03 7.83
CA THR A 322 4.34 -28.48 6.54
C THR A 322 4.05 -27.28 5.65
N TYR A 323 3.40 -26.22 6.15
CA TYR A 323 3.14 -24.99 5.37
C TYR A 323 4.45 -24.32 4.93
N LEU A 324 5.42 -24.22 5.82
CA LEU A 324 6.72 -23.61 5.53
C LEU A 324 7.45 -24.37 4.41
N TYR A 325 7.53 -25.70 4.50
CA TYR A 325 8.24 -26.49 3.48
C TYR A 325 7.50 -26.56 2.16
N VAL A 326 6.17 -26.53 2.15
CA VAL A 326 5.40 -26.40 0.89
C VAL A 326 5.81 -25.11 0.17
N VAL A 327 5.92 -23.98 0.87
CA VAL A 327 6.36 -22.72 0.24
C VAL A 327 7.80 -22.81 -0.26
N LEU A 328 8.73 -23.38 0.52
CA LEU A 328 10.12 -23.58 0.07
C LEU A 328 10.22 -24.50 -1.16
N MET A 329 9.35 -25.51 -1.26
CA MET A 329 9.26 -26.37 -2.46
C MET A 329 8.70 -25.59 -3.65
N ARG A 330 7.64 -24.79 -3.45
CA ARG A 330 7.04 -23.94 -4.49
C ARG A 330 8.04 -22.94 -5.09
N VAL A 331 8.92 -22.35 -4.27
CA VAL A 331 9.98 -21.45 -4.76
C VAL A 331 11.20 -22.20 -5.32
N GLY A 332 11.19 -23.53 -5.34
CA GLY A 332 12.27 -24.36 -5.91
C GLY A 332 13.53 -24.46 -5.04
N PHE A 333 13.43 -24.22 -3.72
CA PHE A 333 14.57 -24.32 -2.82
C PHE A 333 15.17 -25.75 -2.78
N PHE A 334 14.33 -26.79 -2.92
CA PHE A 334 14.76 -28.20 -2.91
C PHE A 334 15.18 -28.71 -4.28
N ASP A 335 14.44 -28.32 -5.34
CA ASP A 335 14.56 -28.94 -6.66
C ASP A 335 15.24 -28.02 -7.68
N GLY A 336 15.53 -26.76 -7.30
CA GLY A 336 15.97 -25.72 -8.24
C GLY A 336 14.80 -25.18 -9.09
N SER A 337 15.11 -24.31 -10.03
CA SER A 337 14.17 -23.77 -11.01
C SER A 337 14.89 -23.43 -12.31
N ASN A 338 14.81 -24.34 -13.30
CA ASN A 338 15.49 -24.19 -14.58
C ASN A 338 15.15 -22.86 -15.32
N LYS A 339 14.01 -22.25 -14.99
CA LYS A 339 13.60 -20.96 -15.60
C LYS A 339 14.48 -19.79 -15.14
N PHE A 340 15.10 -19.87 -13.98
CA PHE A 340 15.81 -18.75 -13.35
C PHE A 340 17.30 -18.97 -13.16
N GLU A 341 17.83 -20.14 -13.49
CA GLU A 341 19.26 -20.48 -13.31
C GLU A 341 20.22 -19.60 -14.13
N SER A 342 19.72 -19.03 -15.23
CA SER A 342 20.52 -18.13 -16.09
C SER A 342 20.62 -16.68 -15.57
N LEU A 343 19.80 -16.30 -14.59
CA LEU A 343 19.82 -14.96 -14.04
C LEU A 343 21.08 -14.73 -13.22
N GLY A 344 21.70 -13.57 -13.38
CA GLY A 344 22.97 -13.22 -12.75
C GLY A 344 23.20 -11.72 -12.64
N LYS A 345 24.46 -11.30 -12.54
CA LYS A 345 24.85 -9.93 -12.28
C LYS A 345 24.26 -8.91 -13.29
N ASP A 346 24.15 -9.30 -14.56
CA ASP A 346 23.67 -8.43 -15.63
C ASP A 346 22.15 -8.19 -15.58
N ASP A 347 21.43 -8.98 -14.76
CA ASP A 347 20.00 -8.83 -14.53
C ASP A 347 19.67 -7.93 -13.34
N VAL A 348 20.68 -7.42 -12.64
CA VAL A 348 20.54 -6.48 -11.52
C VAL A 348 20.97 -5.08 -12.00
N CYS A 349 20.21 -4.03 -11.63
CA CYS A 349 20.51 -2.66 -12.06
C CYS A 349 20.68 -2.50 -13.58
N ASN A 350 20.02 -3.30 -14.39
CA ASN A 350 20.10 -3.15 -15.82
C ASN A 350 19.38 -1.87 -16.30
N LYS A 351 19.66 -1.45 -17.54
CA LYS A 351 19.13 -0.20 -18.07
C LYS A 351 17.60 -0.14 -18.10
N GLU A 352 16.95 -1.26 -18.37
CA GLU A 352 15.48 -1.36 -18.48
C GLU A 352 14.83 -1.22 -17.10
N HIS A 353 15.42 -1.81 -16.08
CA HIS A 353 14.96 -1.69 -14.71
C HIS A 353 15.07 -0.25 -14.19
N ILE A 354 16.22 0.40 -14.43
CA ILE A 354 16.45 1.81 -14.06
C ILE A 354 15.48 2.74 -14.81
N GLU A 355 15.20 2.50 -16.11
CA GLU A 355 14.21 3.30 -16.85
C GLU A 355 12.79 3.09 -16.31
N LEU A 356 12.45 1.87 -15.89
CA LEU A 356 11.17 1.61 -15.23
C LEU A 356 11.06 2.38 -13.91
N ALA A 357 12.14 2.50 -13.13
CA ALA A 357 12.17 3.33 -11.92
C ALA A 357 11.92 4.81 -12.24
N ALA A 358 12.56 5.33 -13.30
CA ALA A 358 12.31 6.69 -13.78
C ALA A 358 10.85 6.89 -14.26
N GLN A 359 10.29 5.90 -14.97
CA GLN A 359 8.90 5.93 -15.41
C GLN A 359 7.96 5.92 -14.20
N ALA A 360 8.19 5.06 -13.22
CA ALA A 360 7.38 4.97 -12.00
C ALA A 360 7.34 6.31 -11.24
N ALA A 361 8.48 6.98 -11.13
CA ALA A 361 8.57 8.31 -10.53
C ALA A 361 7.76 9.35 -11.32
N ARG A 362 7.93 9.40 -12.66
CA ARG A 362 7.17 10.33 -13.53
C ARG A 362 5.67 10.10 -13.45
N GLU A 363 5.22 8.84 -13.40
CA GLU A 363 3.80 8.51 -13.33
C GLU A 363 3.17 8.81 -11.97
N GLY A 364 3.95 8.71 -10.89
CA GLY A 364 3.51 8.98 -9.53
C GLY A 364 3.47 10.46 -9.16
N ILE A 365 4.35 11.31 -9.72
CA ILE A 365 4.36 12.76 -9.41
C ILE A 365 3.01 13.39 -9.70
N VAL A 366 2.49 14.14 -8.71
CA VAL A 366 1.17 14.81 -8.78
C VAL A 366 1.35 16.31 -8.94
N LEU A 367 0.71 16.88 -9.95
CA LEU A 367 0.60 18.34 -10.14
C LEU A 367 -0.57 18.86 -9.31
N LEU A 368 -0.28 19.64 -8.27
CA LEU A 368 -1.26 20.15 -7.32
C LEU A 368 -1.77 21.57 -7.65
N LYS A 369 -0.93 22.37 -8.30
CA LYS A 369 -1.25 23.75 -8.70
C LYS A 369 -0.49 24.11 -9.98
N ASN A 370 -1.13 24.85 -10.90
CA ASN A 370 -0.49 25.37 -12.10
C ASN A 370 -1.17 26.64 -12.60
N ASP A 371 -0.87 27.77 -11.95
CA ASP A 371 -1.48 29.07 -12.27
C ASP A 371 -1.04 29.55 -13.64
N ASN A 372 -2.00 29.94 -14.47
CA ASN A 372 -1.78 30.50 -15.81
C ASN A 372 -0.88 29.63 -16.71
N GLU A 373 -0.97 28.30 -16.56
CA GLU A 373 -0.17 27.35 -17.35
C GLU A 373 1.34 27.65 -17.24
N THR A 374 1.80 28.00 -16.02
CA THR A 374 3.23 28.28 -15.73
C THR A 374 4.11 27.09 -16.07
N LEU A 375 3.69 25.90 -15.72
CA LEU A 375 4.31 24.65 -16.17
C LEU A 375 3.62 24.14 -17.43
N PRO A 376 4.37 23.54 -18.35
CA PRO A 376 5.83 23.26 -18.26
C PRO A 376 6.68 24.50 -18.58
N LEU A 377 7.84 24.58 -17.92
CA LEU A 377 8.86 25.57 -18.25
C LEU A 377 9.47 25.31 -19.62
N SER A 378 9.89 26.39 -20.31
CA SER A 378 10.61 26.26 -21.59
C SER A 378 12.12 26.38 -21.38
N SER A 379 12.89 25.37 -21.75
CA SER A 379 14.35 25.40 -21.71
C SER A 379 14.97 26.49 -22.63
N ASP A 380 14.21 26.96 -23.63
CA ASP A 380 14.61 28.07 -24.46
C ASP A 380 14.57 29.42 -23.74
N LYS A 381 13.64 29.57 -22.80
CA LYS A 381 13.42 30.80 -22.03
C LYS A 381 14.17 30.80 -20.69
N ILE A 382 14.25 29.63 -20.02
CA ILE A 382 14.88 29.49 -18.72
C ILE A 382 16.34 29.06 -18.92
N LYS A 383 17.28 29.98 -18.72
CA LYS A 383 18.71 29.72 -18.84
C LYS A 383 19.39 29.59 -17.47
N LYS A 384 18.96 30.40 -16.51
CA LYS A 384 19.43 30.34 -15.12
C LYS A 384 18.29 29.94 -14.18
N LEU A 385 18.49 28.84 -13.49
CA LEU A 385 17.50 28.26 -12.57
C LEU A 385 18.06 28.30 -11.14
N ALA A 386 17.34 28.94 -10.22
CA ALA A 386 17.63 28.76 -8.80
C ALA A 386 16.94 27.48 -8.32
N VAL A 387 17.71 26.54 -7.78
CA VAL A 387 17.19 25.31 -7.15
C VAL A 387 17.57 25.35 -5.68
N VAL A 388 16.57 25.54 -4.83
CA VAL A 388 16.80 25.83 -3.39
C VAL A 388 15.93 24.96 -2.50
N GLY A 389 16.35 24.77 -1.26
CA GLY A 389 15.60 24.03 -0.26
C GLY A 389 16.32 22.79 0.26
N PRO A 390 15.81 22.20 1.36
CA PRO A 390 16.44 21.08 2.04
C PRO A 390 16.60 19.84 1.16
N HIS A 391 15.66 19.63 0.24
CA HIS A 391 15.69 18.49 -0.67
C HIS A 391 16.21 18.80 -2.08
N ALA A 392 16.71 20.00 -2.33
CA ALA A 392 17.23 20.38 -3.65
C ALA A 392 18.39 19.46 -4.12
N ASN A 393 19.22 19.00 -3.19
CA ASN A 393 20.29 18.02 -3.43
C ASN A 393 20.04 16.69 -2.71
N ALA A 394 18.78 16.29 -2.59
CA ALA A 394 18.45 15.02 -1.94
C ALA A 394 19.01 13.83 -2.73
N THR A 395 19.52 12.87 -1.98
CA THR A 395 19.93 11.55 -2.45
C THR A 395 19.23 10.48 -1.61
N GLU A 396 19.70 10.22 -0.41
CA GLU A 396 19.12 9.24 0.51
C GLU A 396 17.65 9.53 0.86
N ALA A 397 17.29 10.81 1.08
CA ALA A 397 15.91 11.18 1.39
C ALA A 397 14.92 10.79 0.27
N MET A 398 15.37 10.72 -0.99
CA MET A 398 14.52 10.28 -2.10
C MET A 398 14.20 8.78 -2.07
N ILE A 399 15.00 7.99 -1.38
CA ILE A 399 14.90 6.53 -1.40
C ILE A 399 13.82 6.05 -0.42
N GLY A 400 13.65 6.73 0.71
CA GLY A 400 12.66 6.34 1.71
C GLY A 400 13.09 5.15 2.57
N ASN A 401 12.13 4.51 3.22
CA ASN A 401 12.34 3.40 4.15
C ASN A 401 12.32 2.03 3.44
N TYR A 402 12.88 1.00 4.07
CA TYR A 402 12.95 -0.38 3.56
C TYR A 402 13.55 -0.45 2.14
N ALA A 403 14.59 0.33 1.91
CA ALA A 403 15.32 0.37 0.66
C ALA A 403 16.57 -0.50 0.71
N GLY A 404 17.08 -0.86 -0.47
CA GLY A 404 18.41 -1.41 -0.65
C GLY A 404 19.42 -0.31 -0.98
N VAL A 405 20.56 -0.71 -1.55
CA VAL A 405 21.55 0.20 -2.09
C VAL A 405 21.15 0.54 -3.53
N PRO A 406 20.81 1.79 -3.85
CA PRO A 406 20.38 2.17 -5.19
C PRO A 406 21.49 2.01 -6.24
N CYS A 407 21.13 1.70 -7.47
CA CYS A 407 22.08 1.61 -8.58
C CYS A 407 22.82 2.93 -8.83
N ARG A 408 22.13 4.04 -8.58
CA ARG A 408 22.63 5.40 -8.66
C ARG A 408 21.70 6.38 -7.95
N PHE A 409 22.15 7.62 -7.82
CA PHE A 409 21.32 8.70 -7.31
C PHE A 409 21.27 9.84 -8.35
N ILE A 410 20.07 10.22 -8.76
CA ILE A 410 19.84 11.42 -9.56
C ILE A 410 19.06 12.42 -8.72
N SER A 411 19.78 13.36 -8.08
CA SER A 411 19.18 14.40 -7.26
C SER A 411 18.38 15.41 -8.10
N PRO A 412 17.50 16.22 -7.51
CA PRO A 412 16.85 17.32 -8.22
C PRO A 412 17.83 18.26 -8.92
N ILE A 413 18.96 18.59 -8.30
CA ILE A 413 20.02 19.39 -8.95
C ILE A 413 20.53 18.71 -10.22
N ASP A 414 20.82 17.41 -10.16
CA ASP A 414 21.31 16.64 -11.31
C ASP A 414 20.27 16.61 -12.43
N GLY A 415 19.00 16.38 -12.08
CA GLY A 415 17.90 16.41 -13.02
C GLY A 415 17.74 17.76 -13.71
N PHE A 416 17.69 18.85 -12.95
CA PHE A 416 17.52 20.20 -13.47
C PHE A 416 18.74 20.69 -14.27
N SER A 417 19.95 20.26 -13.92
CA SER A 417 21.18 20.62 -14.62
C SER A 417 21.19 20.14 -16.07
N ARG A 418 20.34 19.20 -16.45
CA ARG A 418 20.15 18.76 -17.84
C ARG A 418 19.37 19.76 -18.69
N TYR A 419 18.66 20.71 -18.07
CA TYR A 419 17.78 21.67 -18.74
C TYR A 419 18.23 23.11 -18.65
N ALA A 420 18.92 23.52 -17.58
CA ALA A 420 19.34 24.89 -17.35
C ALA A 420 20.59 24.96 -16.48
N ASN A 421 21.23 26.15 -16.44
CA ASN A 421 22.32 26.44 -15.51
C ASN A 421 21.76 26.61 -14.09
N VAL A 422 22.09 25.71 -13.16
CA VAL A 422 21.57 25.65 -11.80
C VAL A 422 22.42 26.47 -10.84
N ASP A 423 21.79 27.40 -10.12
CA ASP A 423 22.34 28.09 -8.93
C ASP A 423 21.72 27.46 -7.68
N TYR A 424 22.45 26.53 -7.05
CA TYR A 424 21.97 25.79 -5.88
C TYR A 424 22.29 26.52 -4.56
N LYS A 425 21.32 26.56 -3.68
CA LYS A 425 21.47 26.93 -2.26
C LYS A 425 20.54 26.08 -1.40
N ILE A 426 21.06 25.55 -0.31
CA ILE A 426 20.28 24.71 0.60
C ILE A 426 19.09 25.47 1.23
N GLY A 427 19.24 26.75 1.51
CA GLY A 427 18.19 27.56 2.15
C GLY A 427 17.98 27.25 3.63
N CYS A 428 17.70 26.00 3.96
CA CYS A 428 17.72 25.42 5.30
C CYS A 428 17.84 23.89 5.21
N ASP A 429 18.08 23.23 6.35
CA ASP A 429 17.94 21.77 6.47
C ASP A 429 16.47 21.38 6.66
N VAL A 430 16.16 20.07 6.77
CA VAL A 430 14.77 19.59 6.92
C VAL A 430 14.12 20.15 8.19
N ALA A 431 14.82 20.12 9.31
CA ALA A 431 14.32 20.68 10.58
C ALA A 431 14.21 22.22 10.57
N CYS A 432 14.93 22.87 9.66
CA CYS A 432 14.91 24.31 9.39
C CYS A 432 14.97 25.22 10.65
N LYS A 433 15.91 24.93 11.55
CA LYS A 433 16.07 25.68 12.81
C LYS A 433 16.94 26.92 12.69
N ASN A 434 17.62 27.12 11.54
CA ASN A 434 18.57 28.22 11.29
C ASN A 434 18.17 29.05 10.09
N GLU A 435 17.77 30.29 10.32
CA GLU A 435 17.33 31.23 9.28
C GLU A 435 18.49 31.80 8.43
N SER A 436 19.75 31.72 8.88
CA SER A 436 20.89 32.40 8.21
C SER A 436 21.11 31.92 6.78
N LEU A 437 20.73 30.69 6.46
CA LEU A 437 20.86 30.10 5.14
C LEU A 437 19.78 30.55 4.13
N ILE A 438 18.73 31.20 4.59
CA ILE A 438 17.63 31.72 3.76
C ILE A 438 18.13 32.84 2.82
N PHE A 439 19.00 33.73 3.30
CA PHE A 439 19.49 34.88 2.51
C PHE A 439 20.26 34.47 1.25
N PRO A 440 21.19 33.50 1.26
CA PRO A 440 21.80 32.98 0.03
C PRO A 440 20.81 32.44 -0.99
N ALA A 441 19.74 31.73 -0.53
CA ALA A 441 18.69 31.22 -1.38
C ALA A 441 17.85 32.35 -2.01
N MET A 442 17.49 33.36 -1.23
CA MET A 442 16.82 34.55 -1.73
C MET A 442 17.66 35.29 -2.80
N LYS A 443 18.99 35.39 -2.60
CA LYS A 443 19.89 35.98 -3.58
C LYS A 443 19.92 35.22 -4.89
N ALA A 444 19.95 33.88 -4.85
CA ALA A 444 19.89 33.03 -6.03
C ALA A 444 18.54 33.23 -6.78
N ALA A 445 17.42 33.18 -6.06
CA ALA A 445 16.09 33.36 -6.61
C ALA A 445 15.88 34.75 -7.27
N LYS A 446 16.41 35.81 -6.68
CA LYS A 446 16.36 37.17 -7.22
C LYS A 446 17.06 37.31 -8.57
N SER A 447 18.05 36.48 -8.87
CA SER A 447 18.86 36.57 -10.10
C SER A 447 18.53 35.50 -11.14
N ALA A 448 17.65 34.57 -10.84
CA ALA A 448 17.29 33.47 -11.71
C ALA A 448 16.08 33.79 -12.61
N ASP A 449 15.95 33.09 -13.74
CA ASP A 449 14.81 33.20 -14.64
C ASP A 449 13.58 32.46 -14.09
N ALA A 450 13.80 31.41 -13.29
CA ALA A 450 12.77 30.72 -12.49
C ALA A 450 13.41 30.15 -11.20
N THR A 451 12.57 29.87 -10.23
CA THR A 451 13.00 29.31 -8.94
C THR A 451 12.24 28.01 -8.64
N ILE A 452 12.98 26.95 -8.37
CA ILE A 452 12.46 25.68 -7.87
C ILE A 452 12.79 25.61 -6.38
N ILE A 453 11.77 25.48 -5.54
CA ILE A 453 11.94 25.23 -4.11
C ILE A 453 11.60 23.76 -3.86
N VAL A 454 12.57 22.98 -3.40
CA VAL A 454 12.35 21.56 -3.04
C VAL A 454 12.37 21.44 -1.53
N ALA A 455 11.20 21.30 -0.93
CA ALA A 455 10.97 21.34 0.50
C ALA A 455 10.15 20.13 0.94
N GLY A 456 9.90 19.98 2.23
CA GLY A 456 9.10 18.87 2.77
C GLY A 456 9.71 18.28 4.02
N ILE A 457 9.47 17.00 4.20
CA ILE A 457 9.94 16.20 5.34
C ILE A 457 10.70 14.97 4.84
N ASP A 458 11.29 14.21 5.76
CA ASP A 458 11.99 12.96 5.47
C ASP A 458 11.83 11.98 6.65
N LEU A 459 12.59 10.89 6.62
CA LEU A 459 12.54 9.84 7.64
C LEU A 459 12.95 10.31 9.05
N SER A 460 13.48 11.52 9.23
CA SER A 460 13.71 12.11 10.53
C SER A 460 12.44 12.70 11.18
N ILE A 461 11.35 12.78 10.41
CA ILE A 461 10.05 13.35 10.83
C ILE A 461 8.93 12.30 10.74
N GLU A 462 8.95 11.44 9.73
CA GLU A 462 7.99 10.35 9.56
C GLU A 462 8.73 9.06 9.15
N ALA A 463 8.67 8.04 9.99
CA ALA A 463 9.35 6.76 9.75
C ALA A 463 8.70 5.66 10.60
N GLU A 464 9.18 4.42 10.44
CA GLU A 464 8.94 3.36 11.41
C GLU A 464 9.42 3.82 12.79
N SER A 465 8.60 3.58 13.81
CA SER A 465 8.78 4.04 15.20
C SER A 465 8.77 5.56 15.38
N LEU A 466 8.23 6.30 14.44
CA LEU A 466 8.17 7.76 14.50
C LEU A 466 6.94 8.31 13.80
N ASP A 467 5.85 8.51 14.54
CA ASP A 467 4.65 9.18 14.06
C ASP A 467 4.76 10.71 14.18
N ARG A 468 4.11 11.41 13.26
CA ARG A 468 4.02 12.87 13.28
C ARG A 468 3.08 13.34 14.38
N GLU A 469 3.34 14.52 14.95
CA GLU A 469 2.44 15.15 15.90
C GLU A 469 1.47 16.15 15.23
N ASP A 470 1.92 16.80 14.14
CA ASP A 470 1.16 17.77 13.35
C ASP A 470 1.34 17.55 11.84
N LEU A 471 0.70 18.40 11.04
CA LEU A 471 0.76 18.35 9.58
C LEU A 471 1.54 19.52 8.96
N LEU A 472 2.26 20.30 9.77
CA LEU A 472 3.00 21.47 9.31
C LEU A 472 4.37 21.08 8.72
N LEU A 473 4.92 21.98 7.93
CA LEU A 473 6.33 21.90 7.53
C LEU A 473 7.21 22.28 8.74
N PRO A 474 8.35 21.56 8.97
CA PRO A 474 9.18 21.77 10.14
C PRO A 474 9.82 23.15 10.22
N GLY A 475 9.96 23.66 11.42
CA GLY A 475 10.71 24.86 11.74
C GLY A 475 10.35 26.08 10.88
N TYR A 476 11.35 26.70 10.27
CA TYR A 476 11.17 27.89 9.43
C TYR A 476 10.93 27.57 7.94
N GLN A 477 10.63 26.33 7.53
CA GLN A 477 10.44 26.00 6.11
C GLN A 477 9.34 26.86 5.46
N THR A 478 8.20 27.06 6.12
CA THR A 478 7.12 27.93 5.61
C THR A 478 7.60 29.36 5.38
N GLN A 479 8.37 29.91 6.34
CA GLN A 479 8.95 31.25 6.23
C GLN A 479 9.98 31.31 5.11
N PHE A 480 10.87 30.33 4.99
CA PHE A 480 11.82 30.18 3.91
C PHE A 480 11.15 30.19 2.53
N ILE A 481 10.11 29.36 2.35
CA ILE A 481 9.37 29.28 1.09
C ILE A 481 8.75 30.64 0.74
N ASN A 482 8.09 31.29 1.70
CA ASN A 482 7.43 32.58 1.48
C ASN A 482 8.44 33.70 1.17
N GLN A 483 9.56 33.77 1.87
CA GLN A 483 10.59 34.79 1.65
C GLN A 483 11.27 34.61 0.29
N VAL A 484 11.63 33.38 -0.09
CA VAL A 484 12.20 33.08 -1.40
C VAL A 484 11.20 33.41 -2.51
N ALA A 485 9.94 33.00 -2.35
CA ALA A 485 8.90 33.26 -3.33
C ALA A 485 8.65 34.79 -3.52
N SER A 486 8.65 35.56 -2.42
CA SER A 486 8.38 37.01 -2.47
C SER A 486 9.44 37.81 -3.23
N ILE A 487 10.69 37.36 -3.22
CA ILE A 487 11.81 38.06 -3.87
C ILE A 487 12.17 37.53 -5.25
N SER A 488 11.62 36.38 -5.64
CA SER A 488 11.92 35.73 -6.91
C SER A 488 11.56 36.61 -8.09
N LYS A 489 12.48 36.71 -9.05
CA LYS A 489 12.27 37.48 -10.31
C LYS A 489 11.31 36.76 -11.26
N GLY A 490 11.46 35.45 -11.39
CA GLY A 490 10.67 34.59 -12.27
C GLY A 490 9.62 33.77 -11.51
N PRO A 491 8.91 32.87 -12.21
CA PRO A 491 7.93 32.00 -11.57
C PRO A 491 8.59 31.11 -10.51
N VAL A 492 7.84 30.86 -9.44
CA VAL A 492 8.25 29.95 -8.36
C VAL A 492 7.46 28.66 -8.45
N ILE A 493 8.17 27.54 -8.45
CA ILE A 493 7.63 26.19 -8.45
C ILE A 493 8.02 25.55 -7.10
N LEU A 494 7.05 25.08 -6.36
CA LEU A 494 7.24 24.35 -5.11
C LEU A 494 7.12 22.86 -5.37
N VAL A 495 8.15 22.10 -5.01
CA VAL A 495 8.15 20.63 -5.03
C VAL A 495 8.15 20.16 -3.58
N ILE A 496 7.14 19.41 -3.20
CA ILE A 496 7.00 18.83 -1.86
C ILE A 496 7.43 17.36 -1.90
N MET A 497 8.36 17.00 -1.02
CA MET A 497 8.76 15.63 -0.74
C MET A 497 8.23 15.25 0.67
N SER A 498 7.30 14.33 0.70
CA SER A 498 6.69 13.77 1.92
C SER A 498 5.92 12.50 1.56
N ALA A 499 5.77 11.57 2.48
CA ALA A 499 4.88 10.43 2.28
C ALA A 499 3.42 10.84 2.47
N GLY A 500 3.08 11.35 3.66
CA GLY A 500 1.76 11.87 3.98
C GLY A 500 1.55 13.31 3.53
N GLY A 501 0.31 13.78 3.63
CA GLY A 501 -0.05 15.17 3.38
C GLY A 501 0.64 16.13 4.35
N VAL A 502 0.98 17.32 3.87
CA VAL A 502 1.42 18.45 4.68
C VAL A 502 0.53 19.66 4.40
N ASP A 503 0.27 20.47 5.42
CA ASP A 503 -0.53 21.68 5.24
C ASP A 503 0.28 22.77 4.53
N ILE A 504 0.00 22.93 3.27
CA ILE A 504 0.56 23.98 2.40
C ILE A 504 -0.49 24.96 1.91
N SER A 505 -1.55 25.18 2.68
CA SER A 505 -2.63 26.10 2.38
C SER A 505 -2.13 27.50 2.01
N PHE A 506 -1.05 27.96 2.65
CA PHE A 506 -0.39 29.23 2.34
C PHE A 506 0.12 29.30 0.89
N ALA A 507 0.60 28.18 0.34
CA ALA A 507 1.14 28.10 -1.02
C ALA A 507 0.02 27.91 -2.07
N LYS A 508 -1.08 27.25 -1.68
CA LYS A 508 -2.26 27.03 -2.53
C LYS A 508 -2.98 28.34 -2.88
N SER A 509 -2.95 29.32 -1.98
CA SER A 509 -3.63 30.60 -2.15
C SER A 509 -3.24 31.32 -3.46
N ASN A 510 -4.21 31.94 -4.13
CA ASN A 510 -3.98 32.76 -5.34
C ASN A 510 -3.18 34.04 -5.08
N ILE A 511 -3.03 34.46 -3.81
CA ILE A 511 -2.22 35.59 -3.40
C ILE A 511 -0.73 35.22 -3.35
N SER A 512 -0.41 33.93 -3.31
CA SER A 512 0.95 33.43 -3.27
C SER A 512 1.69 33.67 -4.60
N ASN A 513 2.99 34.02 -4.52
CA ASN A 513 3.87 34.09 -5.68
C ASN A 513 4.26 32.71 -6.22
N ILE A 514 3.86 31.63 -5.56
CA ILE A 514 4.08 30.25 -5.98
C ILE A 514 3.08 29.91 -7.08
N LYS A 515 3.59 29.70 -8.29
CA LYS A 515 2.79 29.52 -9.51
C LYS A 515 2.45 28.08 -9.82
N ALA A 516 3.27 27.16 -9.35
CA ALA A 516 2.99 25.73 -9.50
C ALA A 516 3.45 24.96 -8.26
N ILE A 517 2.76 23.86 -7.97
CA ILE A 517 3.08 22.97 -6.85
C ILE A 517 3.04 21.53 -7.37
N LEU A 518 4.08 20.77 -7.05
CA LEU A 518 4.20 19.34 -7.31
C LEU A 518 4.35 18.60 -5.98
N TRP A 519 3.72 17.44 -5.87
CA TRP A 519 4.07 16.46 -4.85
C TRP A 519 4.85 15.34 -5.52
N ALA A 520 6.02 15.03 -4.97
CA ALA A 520 6.93 14.03 -5.52
C ALA A 520 7.16 12.83 -4.57
N GLY A 521 6.47 12.76 -3.43
CA GLY A 521 6.69 11.68 -2.46
C GLY A 521 8.18 11.51 -2.13
N TYR A 522 8.64 10.25 -2.06
CA TYR A 522 10.05 9.88 -2.10
C TYR A 522 10.29 9.12 -3.41
N PRO A 523 10.85 9.78 -4.43
CA PRO A 523 10.71 9.36 -5.82
C PRO A 523 11.75 8.34 -6.31
N GLY A 524 12.52 7.71 -5.40
CA GLY A 524 13.51 6.69 -5.74
C GLY A 524 14.76 7.23 -6.44
N GLU A 525 15.59 6.32 -6.95
CA GLU A 525 16.93 6.62 -7.47
C GLU A 525 16.96 7.59 -8.67
N GLU A 526 15.88 7.62 -9.48
CA GLU A 526 15.71 8.48 -10.64
C GLU A 526 14.87 9.74 -10.35
N GLY A 527 14.57 10.01 -9.10
CA GLY A 527 13.60 11.03 -8.67
C GLY A 527 13.87 12.42 -9.20
N GLY A 528 15.10 12.88 -9.12
CA GLY A 528 15.45 14.22 -9.61
C GLY A 528 15.28 14.38 -11.12
N LEU A 529 15.57 13.32 -11.90
CA LEU A 529 15.30 13.31 -13.34
C LEU A 529 13.79 13.38 -13.61
N ALA A 530 13.00 12.59 -12.90
CA ALA A 530 11.56 12.56 -13.07
C ALA A 530 10.90 13.92 -12.75
N ILE A 531 11.33 14.56 -11.65
CA ILE A 531 10.86 15.91 -11.28
C ILE A 531 11.20 16.92 -12.39
N ALA A 532 12.44 16.91 -12.90
CA ALA A 532 12.86 17.81 -13.97
C ALA A 532 12.12 17.54 -15.28
N ASP A 533 11.91 16.28 -15.67
CA ASP A 533 11.15 15.87 -16.85
C ASP A 533 9.69 16.40 -16.79
N VAL A 534 9.07 16.37 -15.61
CA VAL A 534 7.74 16.95 -15.40
C VAL A 534 7.80 18.47 -15.50
N VAL A 535 8.68 19.14 -14.76
CA VAL A 535 8.77 20.62 -14.74
C VAL A 535 9.03 21.21 -16.12
N PHE A 536 9.87 20.57 -16.94
CA PHE A 536 10.17 21.02 -18.31
C PHE A 536 9.29 20.39 -19.39
N GLY A 537 8.28 19.61 -19.01
CA GLY A 537 7.24 19.10 -19.92
C GLY A 537 7.69 18.01 -20.87
N LYS A 538 8.79 17.32 -20.58
CA LYS A 538 9.14 16.07 -21.24
C LYS A 538 8.14 14.97 -20.88
N TYR A 539 7.56 15.05 -19.69
CA TYR A 539 6.48 14.21 -19.24
C TYR A 539 5.29 15.07 -18.77
N ASN A 540 4.09 14.72 -19.21
CA ASN A 540 2.86 15.37 -18.77
C ASN A 540 2.33 14.65 -17.53
N PRO A 541 2.26 15.29 -16.34
CA PRO A 541 1.83 14.64 -15.12
C PRO A 541 0.39 14.15 -15.22
N GLY A 542 0.13 13.00 -14.65
CA GLY A 542 -1.19 12.37 -14.58
C GLY A 542 -1.44 11.62 -13.28
N GLY A 543 -0.54 11.79 -12.29
CA GLY A 543 -0.70 11.22 -10.95
C GLY A 543 -1.88 11.80 -10.19
N ARG A 544 -2.41 11.04 -9.22
CA ARG A 544 -3.50 11.43 -8.33
C ARG A 544 -3.12 11.13 -6.89
N LEU A 545 -3.51 12.01 -5.95
CA LEU A 545 -3.22 11.81 -4.54
C LEU A 545 -3.90 10.53 -4.01
N PRO A 546 -3.14 9.60 -3.42
CA PRO A 546 -3.69 8.37 -2.84
C PRO A 546 -4.17 8.56 -1.39
N VAL A 547 -4.02 9.76 -0.83
CA VAL A 547 -4.45 10.17 0.51
C VAL A 547 -5.03 11.57 0.49
N THR A 548 -5.94 11.84 1.43
CA THR A 548 -6.48 13.18 1.69
C THR A 548 -5.42 14.03 2.39
N TRP A 549 -5.22 15.27 1.91
CA TRP A 549 -4.37 16.28 2.55
C TRP A 549 -5.24 17.20 3.39
N TYR A 550 -5.18 17.02 4.70
CA TYR A 550 -5.97 17.79 5.66
C TYR A 550 -5.32 19.13 5.99
N GLU A 551 -6.13 20.10 6.40
CA GLU A 551 -5.66 21.32 7.08
C GLU A 551 -5.09 20.94 8.48
N ALA A 552 -4.13 21.71 8.98
CA ALA A 552 -3.38 21.35 10.20
C ALA A 552 -4.28 21.13 11.43
N GLU A 553 -5.35 21.91 11.55
CA GLU A 553 -6.29 21.85 12.68
C GLU A 553 -7.10 20.52 12.72
N TYR A 554 -7.11 19.74 11.65
CA TYR A 554 -7.80 18.46 11.62
C TYR A 554 -7.30 17.52 12.74
N VAL A 555 -5.99 17.47 12.99
CA VAL A 555 -5.40 16.55 13.96
C VAL A 555 -5.62 16.94 15.43
N ASP A 556 -6.13 18.15 15.69
CA ASP A 556 -6.49 18.61 17.03
C ASP A 556 -7.82 18.00 17.53
N GLN A 557 -8.62 17.43 16.63
CA GLN A 557 -9.99 17.00 16.91
C GLN A 557 -10.06 15.58 17.47
N LEU A 558 -9.09 14.71 17.19
CA LEU A 558 -9.09 13.33 17.67
C LEU A 558 -7.66 12.81 17.86
N PRO A 559 -7.38 12.06 18.96
CA PRO A 559 -6.12 11.37 19.14
C PRO A 559 -5.85 10.38 17.99
N MET A 560 -4.59 10.23 17.59
CA MET A 560 -4.20 9.25 16.58
C MET A 560 -4.57 7.82 16.98
N THR A 561 -4.54 7.54 18.29
CA THR A 561 -4.90 6.24 18.89
C THR A 561 -6.39 5.88 18.83
N SER A 562 -7.28 6.83 18.49
CA SER A 562 -8.68 6.52 18.24
C SER A 562 -8.87 5.88 16.86
N MET A 563 -9.38 4.66 16.83
CA MET A 563 -9.62 3.91 15.58
C MET A 563 -10.92 4.30 14.86
N GLN A 564 -11.68 5.24 15.41
CA GLN A 564 -12.95 5.67 14.83
C GLN A 564 -12.75 6.28 13.44
N LEU A 565 -13.47 5.77 12.45
CA LEU A 565 -13.45 6.25 11.06
C LEU A 565 -14.60 7.22 10.77
N ARG A 566 -15.79 6.90 11.28
CA ARG A 566 -17.01 7.65 11.01
C ARG A 566 -17.11 8.91 11.86
N PRO A 567 -17.79 9.96 11.36
CA PRO A 567 -18.02 11.17 12.16
C PRO A 567 -18.84 10.88 13.42
N ASP A 568 -18.60 11.66 14.47
CA ASP A 568 -19.40 11.66 15.70
C ASP A 568 -19.67 13.10 16.14
N ASP A 569 -20.89 13.55 15.91
CA ASP A 569 -21.31 14.92 16.22
C ASP A 569 -21.24 15.25 17.72
N ARG A 570 -21.38 14.25 18.60
CA ARG A 570 -21.27 14.44 20.05
C ARG A 570 -19.85 14.80 20.48
N LEU A 571 -18.87 14.32 19.73
CA LEU A 571 -17.45 14.60 19.97
C LEU A 571 -16.93 15.75 19.09
N GLY A 572 -17.76 16.29 18.18
CA GLY A 572 -17.32 17.26 17.17
C GLY A 572 -16.33 16.66 16.15
N TYR A 573 -16.33 15.36 15.98
CA TYR A 573 -15.38 14.66 15.14
C TYR A 573 -15.91 14.48 13.71
N PRO A 574 -15.21 14.96 12.66
CA PRO A 574 -15.74 15.02 11.30
C PRO A 574 -15.55 13.74 10.47
N GLY A 575 -14.95 12.70 11.02
CA GLY A 575 -14.61 11.47 10.29
C GLY A 575 -13.19 11.44 9.73
N ARG A 576 -12.78 10.29 9.19
CA ARG A 576 -11.46 10.05 8.60
C ARG A 576 -11.57 9.59 7.17
N THR A 577 -10.55 9.86 6.38
CA THR A 577 -10.39 9.52 4.97
C THR A 577 -11.51 10.13 4.09
N TYR A 578 -11.34 10.11 2.80
CA TYR A 578 -12.33 10.61 1.84
C TYR A 578 -13.70 9.88 1.95
N LYS A 579 -13.71 8.67 2.56
CA LYS A 579 -14.95 7.88 2.74
C LYS A 579 -15.90 8.51 3.75
N PHE A 580 -15.37 9.13 4.82
CA PHE A 580 -16.19 9.58 5.96
C PHE A 580 -15.95 11.05 6.34
N PHE A 581 -14.87 11.68 5.87
CA PHE A 581 -14.57 13.07 6.18
C PHE A 581 -15.32 14.02 5.24
N ASN A 582 -16.05 14.96 5.81
CA ASN A 582 -16.84 15.95 5.09
C ASN A 582 -16.35 17.41 5.28
N GLY A 583 -15.22 17.61 5.93
CA GLY A 583 -14.64 18.94 6.19
C GLY A 583 -13.77 19.47 5.06
N SER A 584 -13.14 20.63 5.30
CA SER A 584 -12.22 21.27 4.35
C SER A 584 -10.91 20.47 4.24
N THR A 585 -10.33 20.48 3.06
CA THR A 585 -9.05 19.84 2.77
C THR A 585 -8.09 20.78 2.06
N VAL A 586 -6.80 20.65 2.29
CA VAL A 586 -5.80 21.28 1.44
C VAL A 586 -5.94 20.72 0.02
N TYR A 587 -5.95 19.38 -0.11
CA TYR A 587 -6.27 18.68 -1.36
C TYR A 587 -7.04 17.39 -1.05
N PRO A 588 -8.11 17.08 -1.78
CA PRO A 588 -8.86 15.84 -1.57
C PRO A 588 -8.13 14.61 -2.14
N PHE A 589 -8.48 13.43 -1.65
CA PHE A 589 -8.11 12.16 -2.27
C PHE A 589 -8.48 12.15 -3.77
N GLY A 590 -7.61 11.57 -4.60
CA GLY A 590 -7.82 11.50 -6.05
C GLY A 590 -7.48 12.78 -6.81
N TYR A 591 -7.09 13.85 -6.12
CA TYR A 591 -6.76 15.13 -6.76
C TYR A 591 -5.44 15.06 -7.54
N GLY A 592 -5.43 15.73 -8.70
CA GLY A 592 -4.25 15.93 -9.52
C GLY A 592 -4.62 16.65 -10.82
N LEU A 593 -3.68 17.44 -11.34
CA LEU A 593 -3.82 18.21 -12.57
C LEU A 593 -2.98 17.61 -13.70
N SER A 594 -3.23 18.05 -14.91
CA SER A 594 -2.45 17.73 -16.12
C SER A 594 -2.14 18.99 -16.91
N TYR A 595 -1.14 18.95 -17.78
CA TYR A 595 -0.85 20.03 -18.77
C TYR A 595 -1.83 20.04 -19.93
N THR A 596 -2.74 19.07 -20.00
CA THR A 596 -3.82 19.03 -20.98
C THR A 596 -5.17 18.99 -20.29
N LYS A 597 -6.25 19.02 -21.04
CA LYS A 597 -7.63 19.03 -20.50
C LYS A 597 -8.38 17.84 -21.07
N PHE A 598 -9.06 17.11 -20.19
CA PHE A 598 -9.88 15.97 -20.57
C PHE A 598 -11.37 16.28 -20.39
N LYS A 599 -12.19 15.72 -21.26
CA LYS A 599 -13.65 15.70 -21.13
C LYS A 599 -14.13 14.26 -21.15
N TYR A 600 -15.11 13.96 -20.30
CA TYR A 600 -15.70 12.63 -20.21
C TYR A 600 -17.09 12.65 -20.83
N SER A 601 -17.44 11.56 -21.49
CA SER A 601 -18.80 11.22 -21.82
C SER A 601 -19.08 9.76 -21.43
N LEU A 602 -20.29 9.54 -20.93
CA LEU A 602 -20.74 8.21 -20.51
C LEU A 602 -21.74 7.69 -21.53
N THR A 603 -21.54 6.47 -21.96
CA THR A 603 -22.48 5.79 -22.85
C THR A 603 -22.95 4.52 -22.14
N SER A 604 -24.20 4.51 -21.70
CA SER A 604 -24.87 3.26 -21.32
C SER A 604 -26.38 3.50 -21.14
N SER A 605 -27.15 2.44 -21.34
CA SER A 605 -28.49 2.30 -20.80
C SER A 605 -28.35 1.81 -19.36
N PHE A 606 -28.71 2.63 -18.36
CA PHE A 606 -28.62 2.23 -16.96
C PHE A 606 -29.96 1.61 -16.54
N PRO A 607 -30.05 0.26 -16.52
CA PRO A 607 -31.24 -0.38 -16.06
C PRO A 607 -31.33 -0.24 -14.53
N SER A 608 -32.54 -0.06 -14.05
CA SER A 608 -32.84 -0.42 -12.68
C SER A 608 -32.61 -1.94 -12.54
N VAL A 609 -31.92 -2.37 -11.48
CA VAL A 609 -31.78 -3.78 -11.15
C VAL A 609 -32.84 -4.16 -10.14
N HIS A 610 -33.66 -5.15 -10.51
CA HIS A 610 -34.72 -5.67 -9.67
C HIS A 610 -34.45 -7.12 -9.29
N PHE A 611 -34.36 -7.38 -7.98
CA PHE A 611 -34.21 -8.74 -7.46
C PHE A 611 -35.58 -9.26 -6.99
N LYS A 612 -35.94 -10.43 -7.50
CA LYS A 612 -37.13 -11.15 -7.03
C LYS A 612 -36.69 -12.14 -5.96
N LEU A 613 -37.02 -11.82 -4.71
CA LEU A 613 -36.59 -12.60 -3.54
C LEU A 613 -37.38 -13.92 -3.48
N ASN A 614 -36.71 -15.02 -3.21
CA ASN A 614 -37.33 -16.30 -2.92
C ASN A 614 -37.69 -16.40 -1.42
N ARG A 615 -38.33 -17.52 -1.01
CA ARG A 615 -38.81 -17.74 0.37
C ARG A 615 -37.73 -17.77 1.47
N PHE A 616 -36.44 -17.86 1.09
CA PHE A 616 -35.28 -17.90 1.99
C PHE A 616 -34.54 -16.56 2.06
N GLN A 617 -34.92 -15.61 1.22
CA GLN A 617 -34.31 -14.30 1.14
C GLN A 617 -35.25 -13.28 1.79
N HIS A 618 -34.73 -12.56 2.77
CA HIS A 618 -35.54 -11.64 3.59
C HIS A 618 -34.98 -10.21 3.50
N CYS A 619 -35.88 -9.25 3.64
CA CYS A 619 -35.47 -7.85 3.77
C CYS A 619 -34.72 -7.65 5.08
N TYR A 620 -33.55 -7.05 4.98
CA TYR A 620 -32.74 -6.65 6.12
C TYR A 620 -33.05 -5.20 6.51
N GLN A 621 -33.12 -4.92 7.81
CA GLN A 621 -33.47 -3.59 8.31
C GLN A 621 -32.20 -2.73 8.45
N LEU A 622 -32.19 -1.57 7.80
CA LEU A 622 -31.18 -0.54 7.99
C LEU A 622 -31.72 0.59 8.88
N ARG A 623 -30.80 1.33 9.51
CA ARG A 623 -31.14 2.56 10.25
C ARG A 623 -31.12 3.72 9.28
N TYR A 624 -32.13 4.57 9.35
CA TYR A 624 -32.24 5.79 8.55
C TYR A 624 -32.31 7.01 9.47
N GLU A 625 -31.80 8.14 8.99
CA GLU A 625 -31.88 9.45 9.68
C GLU A 625 -33.35 9.87 9.90
N THR A 626 -34.21 9.60 8.94
CA THR A 626 -35.65 9.81 9.00
C THR A 626 -36.39 8.68 8.27
N ASP A 627 -37.63 8.40 8.68
CA ASP A 627 -38.48 7.39 8.03
C ASP A 627 -38.84 7.74 6.58
N ALA A 628 -38.68 8.99 6.17
CA ALA A 628 -38.95 9.44 4.80
C ALA A 628 -38.01 8.78 3.76
N PHE A 629 -36.82 8.41 4.17
CA PHE A 629 -35.84 7.72 3.29
C PHE A 629 -35.98 6.21 3.26
N ARG A 630 -36.78 5.62 4.14
CA ARG A 630 -36.88 4.17 4.33
C ARG A 630 -37.77 3.51 3.28
N PRO A 631 -37.22 2.66 2.38
CA PRO A 631 -38.02 1.89 1.43
C PRO A 631 -38.70 0.69 2.10
N PRO A 632 -39.73 0.06 1.47
CA PRO A 632 -40.42 -1.11 2.02
C PRO A 632 -39.51 -2.31 2.32
N CYS A 633 -38.50 -2.55 1.47
CA CYS A 633 -37.43 -3.53 1.69
C CYS A 633 -36.08 -2.79 1.70
N PRO A 634 -35.55 -2.41 2.87
CA PRO A 634 -34.38 -1.52 2.96
C PRO A 634 -33.10 -2.09 2.36
N ALA A 635 -32.83 -3.39 2.57
CA ALA A 635 -31.67 -4.08 2.05
C ALA A 635 -31.88 -5.60 2.04
N VAL A 636 -30.94 -6.31 1.42
CA VAL A 636 -30.82 -7.78 1.48
C VAL A 636 -29.34 -8.12 1.74
N LEU A 637 -29.08 -9.17 2.52
CA LEU A 637 -27.73 -9.68 2.74
C LEU A 637 -27.10 -10.10 1.40
N THR A 638 -25.87 -9.68 1.15
CA THR A 638 -25.16 -10.00 -0.12
C THR A 638 -25.01 -11.50 -0.32
N ASP A 639 -24.77 -12.25 0.75
CA ASP A 639 -24.62 -13.72 0.71
C ASP A 639 -25.92 -14.44 0.31
N HIS A 640 -27.04 -13.77 0.40
CA HIS A 640 -28.33 -14.29 -0.03
C HIS A 640 -28.68 -13.92 -1.47
N LEU A 641 -27.84 -13.15 -2.17
CA LEU A 641 -28.06 -12.71 -3.53
C LEU A 641 -27.13 -13.47 -4.51
N PRO A 642 -27.53 -13.70 -5.76
CA PRO A 642 -26.67 -14.30 -6.78
C PRO A 642 -25.66 -13.26 -7.33
N CYS A 643 -24.80 -12.75 -6.45
CA CYS A 643 -23.92 -11.62 -6.70
C CYS A 643 -22.91 -11.90 -7.82
N ASP A 644 -22.46 -13.15 -7.98
CA ASP A 644 -21.46 -13.51 -8.99
C ASP A 644 -21.98 -13.33 -10.42
N ASP A 645 -23.29 -13.46 -10.63
CA ASP A 645 -23.93 -13.32 -11.93
C ASP A 645 -24.36 -11.90 -12.26
N HIS A 646 -24.38 -11.00 -11.27
CA HIS A 646 -24.87 -9.64 -11.43
C HIS A 646 -23.75 -8.62 -11.58
N HIS A 647 -23.56 -8.16 -12.82
CA HIS A 647 -22.64 -7.09 -13.16
C HIS A 647 -23.39 -5.93 -13.82
N PHE A 648 -22.95 -4.71 -13.54
CA PHE A 648 -23.35 -3.58 -14.36
C PHE A 648 -22.18 -3.09 -15.21
N ASN A 649 -22.50 -2.67 -16.43
CA ASN A 649 -21.51 -2.27 -17.42
C ASN A 649 -21.81 -0.88 -17.91
N PHE A 650 -20.78 -0.05 -18.06
CA PHE A 650 -20.88 1.23 -18.70
C PHE A 650 -19.59 1.55 -19.47
N GLU A 651 -19.70 2.37 -20.48
CA GLU A 651 -18.58 2.82 -21.28
C GLU A 651 -18.25 4.27 -20.93
N VAL A 652 -16.96 4.54 -20.74
CA VAL A 652 -16.41 5.87 -20.55
C VAL A 652 -15.62 6.24 -21.80
N GLU A 653 -15.92 7.39 -22.39
CA GLU A 653 -15.09 8.01 -23.40
C GLU A 653 -14.34 9.17 -22.75
N VAL A 654 -13.00 9.13 -22.81
CA VAL A 654 -12.12 10.22 -22.39
C VAL A 654 -11.59 10.91 -23.64
N LYS A 655 -11.91 12.19 -23.81
CA LYS A 655 -11.42 13.03 -24.91
C LYS A 655 -10.39 14.02 -24.40
N ASN A 656 -9.22 14.02 -24.99
CA ASN A 656 -8.22 15.04 -24.77
C ASN A 656 -8.55 16.27 -25.65
N VAL A 657 -9.01 17.35 -25.00
CA VAL A 657 -9.39 18.60 -25.69
C VAL A 657 -8.29 19.66 -25.67
N GLY A 658 -7.14 19.33 -25.08
CA GLY A 658 -5.97 20.19 -25.06
C GLY A 658 -5.01 19.91 -26.21
N SER A 659 -3.83 20.53 -26.14
CA SER A 659 -2.80 20.51 -27.22
C SER A 659 -1.62 19.56 -26.94
N ARG A 660 -1.63 18.82 -25.82
CA ARG A 660 -0.57 17.89 -25.40
C ARG A 660 -1.13 16.50 -25.18
N ASP A 661 -0.35 15.50 -25.57
CA ASP A 661 -0.64 14.12 -25.19
C ASP A 661 -0.55 13.95 -23.67
N GLY A 662 -1.33 13.06 -23.09
CA GLY A 662 -1.29 12.84 -21.65
C GLY A 662 -2.00 11.59 -21.18
N ASN A 663 -1.63 11.18 -19.99
CA ASN A 663 -2.35 10.16 -19.24
C ASN A 663 -3.47 10.79 -18.42
N GLU A 664 -4.60 10.12 -18.38
CA GLU A 664 -5.71 10.43 -17.48
C GLU A 664 -6.02 9.25 -16.57
N VAL A 665 -6.24 9.54 -15.31
CA VAL A 665 -6.69 8.55 -14.32
C VAL A 665 -8.17 8.79 -14.07
N VAL A 666 -8.97 7.81 -14.48
CA VAL A 666 -10.42 7.81 -14.27
C VAL A 666 -10.72 6.97 -13.06
N ILE A 667 -11.14 7.59 -11.96
CA ILE A 667 -11.58 6.91 -10.73
C ILE A 667 -13.11 6.85 -10.76
N VAL A 668 -13.66 5.70 -10.41
CA VAL A 668 -15.10 5.45 -10.31
C VAL A 668 -15.49 5.24 -8.87
N TYR A 669 -16.48 5.99 -8.42
CA TYR A 669 -17.01 5.90 -7.06
C TYR A 669 -18.48 5.46 -7.08
N SER A 670 -18.90 4.76 -6.02
CA SER A 670 -20.31 4.59 -5.66
C SER A 670 -20.67 5.50 -4.48
N LYS A 671 -21.86 6.12 -4.55
CA LYS A 671 -22.52 6.78 -3.42
C LYS A 671 -23.76 5.95 -3.07
N PRO A 672 -23.98 5.61 -1.80
CA PRO A 672 -25.14 4.83 -1.38
C PRO A 672 -26.44 5.66 -1.46
N PRO A 673 -27.62 5.04 -1.33
CA PRO A 673 -28.88 5.77 -1.16
C PRO A 673 -28.83 6.70 0.06
N GLU A 674 -29.51 7.83 -0.04
CA GLU A 674 -29.54 8.87 0.99
C GLU A 674 -30.15 8.40 2.31
N GLY A 675 -29.69 9.01 3.40
CA GLY A 675 -30.28 8.89 4.74
C GLY A 675 -29.95 7.58 5.49
N ILE A 676 -29.04 6.73 4.99
CA ILE A 676 -28.60 5.53 5.71
C ILE A 676 -27.54 5.93 6.75
N VAL A 677 -27.86 5.70 8.02
CA VAL A 677 -26.99 6.07 9.14
C VAL A 677 -25.69 5.26 9.11
N GLY A 678 -24.56 5.96 9.16
CA GLY A 678 -23.23 5.33 9.19
C GLY A 678 -22.70 4.87 7.83
N ALA A 679 -23.40 5.14 6.74
CA ALA A 679 -22.92 4.89 5.39
C ALA A 679 -21.72 5.78 5.06
N TYR A 680 -20.86 5.33 4.16
CA TYR A 680 -19.78 6.14 3.59
C TYR A 680 -20.36 7.26 2.69
N ILE A 681 -19.62 8.35 2.53
CA ILE A 681 -19.96 9.46 1.61
C ILE A 681 -19.84 8.98 0.16
N LYS A 682 -18.70 8.35 -0.17
CA LYS A 682 -18.42 7.67 -1.44
C LYS A 682 -17.32 6.63 -1.22
N GLN A 683 -17.26 5.60 -2.06
CA GLN A 683 -16.15 4.62 -2.07
C GLN A 683 -15.68 4.35 -3.49
N VAL A 684 -14.39 4.11 -3.67
CA VAL A 684 -13.83 3.66 -4.94
C VAL A 684 -14.32 2.26 -5.27
N ILE A 685 -14.81 2.07 -6.50
CA ILE A 685 -15.30 0.79 -7.01
C ILE A 685 -14.58 0.36 -8.30
N GLY A 686 -13.70 1.22 -8.82
CA GLY A 686 -12.88 0.94 -9.98
C GLY A 686 -12.07 2.16 -10.39
N PHE A 687 -11.00 1.94 -11.11
CA PHE A 687 -10.19 3.00 -11.70
C PHE A 687 -9.52 2.51 -12.98
N LYS A 688 -9.07 3.45 -13.82
CA LYS A 688 -8.27 3.12 -15.01
C LYS A 688 -7.40 4.30 -15.40
N ARG A 689 -6.13 4.02 -15.69
CA ARG A 689 -5.22 4.96 -16.32
C ARG A 689 -5.23 4.75 -17.82
N VAL A 690 -5.43 5.82 -18.61
CA VAL A 690 -5.47 5.77 -20.08
C VAL A 690 -4.61 6.87 -20.68
N PHE A 691 -3.85 6.53 -21.73
CA PHE A 691 -3.10 7.49 -22.51
C PHE A 691 -3.95 8.01 -23.68
N VAL A 692 -4.06 9.34 -23.83
CA VAL A 692 -4.91 9.96 -24.86
C VAL A 692 -4.12 11.01 -25.61
N LEU A 693 -3.95 10.81 -26.92
CA LEU A 693 -3.31 11.79 -27.80
C LEU A 693 -4.11 13.10 -27.86
N ALA A 694 -3.41 14.21 -28.05
CA ALA A 694 -4.04 15.53 -28.19
C ALA A 694 -5.10 15.52 -29.32
N GLY A 695 -6.29 16.02 -29.01
CA GLY A 695 -7.44 16.05 -29.93
C GLY A 695 -8.15 14.71 -30.14
N SER A 696 -7.66 13.61 -29.58
CA SER A 696 -8.22 12.26 -29.74
C SER A 696 -9.10 11.85 -28.56
N SER A 697 -9.81 10.72 -28.72
CA SER A 697 -10.59 10.06 -27.66
C SER A 697 -10.19 8.61 -27.51
N VAL A 698 -10.32 8.10 -26.28
CA VAL A 698 -10.20 6.68 -25.96
C VAL A 698 -11.47 6.23 -25.26
N LYS A 699 -12.02 5.07 -25.69
CA LYS A 699 -13.20 4.46 -25.10
C LYS A 699 -12.81 3.18 -24.40
N PHE A 700 -13.36 2.96 -23.21
CA PHE A 700 -13.18 1.72 -22.46
C PHE A 700 -14.41 1.43 -21.60
N LYS A 701 -14.54 0.17 -21.20
CA LYS A 701 -15.67 -0.31 -20.43
C LYS A 701 -15.25 -0.65 -19.00
N PHE A 702 -16.10 -0.30 -18.07
CA PHE A 702 -16.11 -0.89 -16.73
C PHE A 702 -17.16 -2.01 -16.72
N ARG A 703 -16.76 -3.15 -16.15
CA ARG A 703 -17.65 -4.26 -15.79
C ARG A 703 -17.47 -4.51 -14.30
N LEU A 704 -18.41 -4.04 -13.50
CA LEU A 704 -18.32 -4.04 -12.06
C LEU A 704 -19.34 -5.02 -11.47
N ASN A 705 -18.90 -5.83 -10.50
CA ASN A 705 -19.81 -6.70 -9.75
C ASN A 705 -20.73 -5.84 -8.90
N LEU A 706 -22.03 -6.03 -9.03
CA LEU A 706 -23.05 -5.18 -8.43
C LEU A 706 -22.98 -5.18 -6.91
N CYS A 707 -22.89 -6.36 -6.30
CA CYS A 707 -22.84 -6.49 -4.85
C CYS A 707 -21.53 -5.92 -4.28
N LYS A 708 -20.39 -6.30 -4.82
CA LYS A 708 -19.08 -5.79 -4.36
C LYS A 708 -18.95 -4.26 -4.51
N SER A 709 -19.58 -3.67 -5.51
CA SER A 709 -19.48 -2.24 -5.78
C SER A 709 -20.48 -1.38 -5.00
N LEU A 710 -21.62 -1.94 -4.58
CA LEU A 710 -22.72 -1.17 -4.01
C LEU A 710 -23.09 -1.59 -2.58
N HIS A 711 -22.40 -2.60 -2.02
CA HIS A 711 -22.69 -3.03 -0.65
C HIS A 711 -22.34 -1.99 0.40
N LEU A 712 -22.98 -2.13 1.54
CA LEU A 712 -22.61 -1.49 2.79
C LEU A 712 -22.31 -2.58 3.83
N ILE A 713 -21.34 -2.31 4.68
CA ILE A 713 -21.20 -3.06 5.93
C ILE A 713 -22.00 -2.31 7.00
N ASP A 714 -23.01 -2.95 7.55
CA ASP A 714 -23.87 -2.32 8.56
C ASP A 714 -23.21 -2.32 9.96
N TYR A 715 -23.85 -1.70 10.94
CA TYR A 715 -23.33 -1.61 12.30
C TYR A 715 -23.21 -2.97 13.03
N ASN A 716 -23.88 -4.02 12.52
CA ASN A 716 -23.75 -5.41 13.01
C ASN A 716 -22.71 -6.20 12.21
N ALA A 717 -21.97 -5.54 11.34
CA ALA A 717 -20.94 -6.12 10.47
C ALA A 717 -21.49 -7.08 9.37
N TYR A 718 -22.76 -6.93 9.00
CA TYR A 718 -23.31 -7.65 7.84
C TYR A 718 -23.08 -6.88 6.54
N SER A 719 -22.67 -7.62 5.51
CA SER A 719 -22.63 -7.10 4.14
C SER A 719 -24.03 -7.11 3.54
N VAL A 720 -24.54 -5.94 3.20
CA VAL A 720 -25.90 -5.77 2.68
C VAL A 720 -25.89 -4.95 1.38
N LEU A 721 -26.79 -5.29 0.46
CA LEU A 721 -27.07 -4.47 -0.72
C LEU A 721 -28.29 -3.58 -0.42
N PRO A 722 -28.13 -2.24 -0.27
CA PRO A 722 -29.23 -1.33 -0.03
C PRO A 722 -30.18 -1.18 -1.22
N SER A 723 -31.46 -1.08 -0.95
CA SER A 723 -32.47 -0.68 -1.91
C SER A 723 -32.47 0.85 -2.05
N GLY A 724 -32.76 1.33 -3.24
CA GLY A 724 -32.86 2.75 -3.53
C GLY A 724 -31.95 3.21 -4.67
N GLY A 725 -31.82 4.52 -4.80
CA GLY A 725 -31.00 5.15 -5.83
C GLY A 725 -29.55 5.27 -5.38
N HIS A 726 -28.67 4.41 -5.93
CA HIS A 726 -27.24 4.60 -5.85
C HIS A 726 -26.77 5.59 -6.91
N THR A 727 -25.70 6.32 -6.65
CA THR A 727 -25.09 7.20 -7.67
C THR A 727 -23.69 6.70 -8.00
N ILE A 728 -23.46 6.41 -9.26
CA ILE A 728 -22.11 6.10 -9.78
C ILE A 728 -21.50 7.40 -10.27
N VAL A 729 -20.32 7.73 -9.74
CA VAL A 729 -19.59 8.96 -10.04
C VAL A 729 -18.30 8.58 -10.78
N VAL A 730 -18.04 9.25 -11.89
CA VAL A 730 -16.87 9.02 -12.73
C VAL A 730 -16.02 10.28 -12.78
N GLY A 731 -14.75 10.17 -12.36
CA GLY A 731 -13.91 11.32 -12.10
C GLY A 731 -14.41 12.13 -10.89
N ASP A 732 -13.78 13.24 -10.57
CA ASP A 732 -14.19 14.11 -9.45
C ASP A 732 -15.50 14.85 -9.76
N ASP A 733 -16.62 14.14 -9.70
CA ASP A 733 -17.97 14.64 -10.06
C ASP A 733 -18.10 15.19 -11.51
N ILE A 734 -17.19 14.80 -12.41
CA ILE A 734 -17.21 15.22 -13.82
C ILE A 734 -18.42 14.63 -14.55
N ALA A 735 -18.75 13.39 -14.25
CA ALA A 735 -19.92 12.71 -14.80
C ALA A 735 -20.51 11.73 -13.79
N SER A 736 -21.82 11.59 -13.76
CA SER A 736 -22.49 10.65 -12.86
C SER A 736 -23.79 10.11 -13.48
N PHE A 737 -24.25 8.99 -12.95
CA PHE A 737 -25.55 8.41 -13.30
C PHE A 737 -26.17 7.66 -12.11
N PRO A 738 -27.52 7.64 -12.01
CA PRO A 738 -28.21 6.87 -11.00
C PRO A 738 -28.28 5.39 -11.39
N LEU A 739 -28.21 4.51 -10.38
CA LEU A 739 -28.48 3.07 -10.52
C LEU A 739 -29.49 2.67 -9.46
N GLN A 740 -30.71 2.31 -9.89
CA GLN A 740 -31.78 1.97 -8.98
C GLN A 740 -31.76 0.48 -8.61
N ILE A 741 -31.67 0.17 -7.34
CA ILE A 741 -31.82 -1.19 -6.80
C ILE A 741 -33.17 -1.35 -6.14
N SER A 742 -33.86 -2.45 -6.41
CA SER A 742 -35.15 -2.74 -5.80
C SER A 742 -35.33 -4.25 -5.54
N PHE A 743 -36.13 -4.57 -4.53
CA PHE A 743 -36.45 -5.94 -4.15
C PHE A 743 -37.96 -6.13 -4.08
N SER A 744 -38.45 -7.29 -4.52
CA SER A 744 -39.81 -7.74 -4.28
C SER A 744 -39.84 -9.19 -3.79
N SER A 745 -40.70 -9.50 -2.85
CA SER A 745 -40.97 -10.88 -2.43
C SER A 745 -41.79 -11.61 -3.50
N VAL A 746 -41.62 -12.93 -3.59
CA VAL A 746 -42.56 -13.78 -4.33
C VAL A 746 -43.92 -13.68 -3.62
N GLU A 747 -44.96 -13.17 -4.30
CA GLU A 747 -46.33 -13.12 -3.79
C GLU A 747 -46.76 -14.52 -3.33
N GLY A 748 -47.15 -14.68 -2.06
CA GLY A 748 -47.86 -15.86 -1.66
C GLY A 748 -47.59 -16.48 -0.28
N TYR A 749 -46.80 -15.87 0.61
CA TYR A 749 -46.74 -16.36 2.01
C TYR A 749 -46.64 -15.18 3.00
N TYR A 750 -47.75 -14.88 3.63
CA TYR A 750 -47.84 -14.20 4.94
C TYR A 750 -47.81 -15.25 6.04
#